data_cafff2d26a37cc0ceda454f205750f24
#
_entry.id   cafff2d26a37cc0ceda454f205750f24
#
_cell.length_a   1.000
_cell.length_b   1.000
_cell.length_c   1.000
_cell.angle_alpha   90.00
_cell.angle_beta   90.00
_cell.angle_gamma   90.00
#
_symmetry.space_group_name_H-M   'P 1'
#
loop_
_entity.id
_entity.type
_entity.pdbx_description
1 polymer ?
#
loop_
_entity_poly.entity_id
_entity_poly.type
_entity_poly.pdbx_seq_one_letter_code
_entity_poly.pdbx_strand_id
1 'polypeptide(L)'
;KSFDMYDYVIGAWGGGLERILTIGGDADAGPVKQKSANRFKPVVAYFGPFHLGKGQKQTQQFKLPAYIGSVRAMVIAANNGSYGATEKNITVKKPLMLLATMPRVLGPGESIKLPVTIFAMENNIKNVALSLQSNPYFEITGSNTQNINFTQPGEQMAFFDVRVKENTGIGKVKILASSGNEKAAYEVELNIRNANPYITNVTPYSLEPGKEWNAIASAIGSPNTSTSVLEISSVPSMNLQKRLEFLIQYPHGCIEQTTSAIFPQLVLNQLTELDNSKKTSIEKNIKAGIVKLQNFQRPDGGFSYWPGLSESDAWGSNYAGHFLLEAQASGYFVSDYILQQWKNFQKGKANSWSVTGENYYGADLDQAYRLFTLALAKSPELGAMNRLKEFKYLSSEAKWRLAAAYQLSGQQNIALKLISNLPVSFDVRHKPGFTFGSELRDQAMVLETLTLLGRRQQAAQLLNTVAEKLAQDNWYSTQTTAYSLIAIARYCGKNPSGAKIIAKSVINGKTININSNSYIRQVPVNVQNGNNNISISNNGNNTLYIRLITQGQPLSGDSLKINNNPSLIVMNINFMNQNGSSLEVNKILQGTDFIAKVSITNPGKRGHYENIALNQIFPSGWEILNARMTGGEGVYKSSYFTYQDVRDDRVYTYFDLNEGETVTYYIQLNAAYLGRYFMPGTYAAAMYDNNISAAVNGKWVEVTNQVP
;
A
#
# COMPACT_ATOMS: atom_id res chain seq x y z
N LYS A 1 4.56 29.78 -13.22
CA LYS A 1 4.48 29.47 -11.78
C LYS A 1 5.79 29.89 -11.16
N SER A 2 5.78 30.91 -10.27
CA SER A 2 6.93 31.30 -9.49
C SER A 2 7.32 30.15 -8.56
N PHE A 3 8.58 29.77 -8.55
CA PHE A 3 9.15 28.80 -7.62
C PHE A 3 9.10 29.42 -6.22
N ASP A 4 8.32 28.84 -5.32
CA ASP A 4 8.27 29.26 -3.93
C ASP A 4 9.23 28.39 -3.12
N MET A 5 10.33 29.02 -2.66
CA MET A 5 11.34 28.36 -1.85
C MET A 5 10.78 27.95 -0.47
N TYR A 6 9.68 28.58 -0.04
CA TYR A 6 8.97 28.26 1.20
C TYR A 6 8.16 26.96 1.06
N ASP A 7 7.49 26.77 -0.09
CA ASP A 7 6.83 25.48 -0.41
C ASP A 7 7.85 24.34 -0.53
N TYR A 8 9.07 24.65 -1.00
CA TYR A 8 10.16 23.66 -1.05
C TYR A 8 10.70 23.34 0.34
N VAL A 9 10.89 24.33 1.22
CA VAL A 9 11.39 24.13 2.60
C VAL A 9 10.31 23.54 3.51
N ILE A 10 9.06 23.98 3.43
CA ILE A 10 7.95 23.37 4.18
C ILE A 10 7.58 22.01 3.60
N GLY A 11 7.66 21.83 2.29
CA GLY A 11 7.57 20.52 1.65
C GLY A 11 8.66 19.56 2.10
N ALA A 12 9.87 20.07 2.39
CA ALA A 12 10.97 19.27 2.93
C ALA A 12 10.85 18.98 4.45
N TRP A 13 10.22 19.86 5.24
CA TRP A 13 10.19 19.76 6.71
C TRP A 13 8.80 19.47 7.31
N GLY A 14 7.70 19.78 6.63
CA GLY A 14 6.36 19.56 7.12
C GLY A 14 5.57 18.52 6.31
N GLY A 15 5.61 18.61 4.99
CA GLY A 15 4.93 17.66 4.10
C GLY A 15 5.87 16.62 3.48
N GLY A 16 7.17 16.92 3.40
CA GLY A 16 8.20 16.00 2.94
C GLY A 16 8.53 14.94 4.01
N LEU A 17 8.52 15.29 5.29
CA LEU A 17 8.74 14.33 6.38
C LEU A 17 7.53 13.38 6.52
N GLU A 18 6.30 13.88 6.42
CA GLU A 18 5.12 13.02 6.34
C GLU A 18 5.11 12.17 5.06
N ARG A 19 5.56 12.69 3.91
CA ARG A 19 5.71 11.92 2.68
C ARG A 19 6.87 10.91 2.73
N ILE A 20 7.96 11.23 3.38
CA ILE A 20 9.08 10.30 3.61
C ILE A 20 8.68 9.23 4.63
N LEU A 21 7.85 9.56 5.61
CA LEU A 21 7.29 8.61 6.59
C LEU A 21 6.10 7.80 6.04
N THR A 22 5.50 8.20 4.90
CA THR A 22 4.44 7.46 4.21
C THR A 22 4.94 6.63 3.01
N ILE A 23 6.23 6.31 2.96
CA ILE A 23 6.83 5.42 1.96
C ILE A 23 6.56 3.95 2.33
N GLY A 24 5.34 3.60 2.50
CA GLY A 24 4.86 2.24 2.56
C GLY A 24 3.46 2.22 1.96
N GLY A 25 3.16 1.29 1.10
CA GLY A 25 2.05 1.21 0.15
C GLY A 25 0.62 1.53 0.58
N ASP A 26 0.35 2.18 1.68
CA ASP A 26 -1.01 2.32 2.24
C ASP A 26 -1.65 3.71 2.14
N ALA A 27 -0.90 4.76 1.85
CA ALA A 27 -1.49 6.10 1.91
C ALA A 27 -2.22 6.53 0.63
N ASP A 28 -1.91 5.92 -0.54
CA ASP A 28 -2.43 6.40 -1.83
C ASP A 28 -3.01 5.34 -2.78
N ALA A 29 -3.03 4.07 -2.42
CA ALA A 29 -3.45 2.98 -3.32
C ALA A 29 -4.82 2.36 -3.01
N GLY A 30 -5.68 3.02 -2.27
CA GLY A 30 -7.05 2.57 -2.04
C GLY A 30 -8.01 3.00 -3.17
N PRO A 31 -9.02 2.19 -3.54
CA PRO A 31 -9.94 2.48 -4.62
C PRO A 31 -10.98 3.58 -4.31
N VAL A 32 -10.81 4.36 -3.29
CA VAL A 32 -11.58 5.61 -3.02
C VAL A 32 -10.66 6.52 -2.21
N LYS A 33 -10.58 7.81 -2.60
CA LYS A 33 -10.03 8.86 -1.76
C LYS A 33 -10.59 8.75 -0.33
N GLN A 34 -9.98 8.01 0.55
CA GLN A 34 -10.09 8.35 1.95
C GLN A 34 -9.26 9.63 2.09
N LYS A 35 -9.96 10.76 2.18
CA LYS A 35 -9.33 11.98 2.64
C LYS A 35 -8.65 11.60 3.94
N SER A 36 -7.34 11.80 4.07
CA SER A 36 -6.69 11.69 5.37
C SER A 36 -7.38 12.67 6.32
N ALA A 37 -7.67 12.22 7.54
CA ALA A 37 -8.29 13.06 8.55
C ALA A 37 -7.40 14.29 8.79
N ASN A 38 -7.96 15.49 8.66
CA ASN A 38 -7.24 16.74 8.92
C ASN A 38 -7.29 17.03 10.43
N ARG A 39 -6.40 16.36 11.17
CA ARG A 39 -6.37 16.40 12.63
C ARG A 39 -5.88 17.73 13.19
N PHE A 40 -4.91 18.33 12.53
CA PHE A 40 -4.30 19.61 12.93
C PHE A 40 -4.47 20.61 11.79
N LYS A 41 -5.33 21.63 11.99
CA LYS A 41 -5.42 22.72 11.07
C LYS A 41 -4.18 23.61 11.29
N PRO A 42 -3.23 23.69 10.33
CA PRO A 42 -2.06 24.51 10.51
C PRO A 42 -2.47 25.97 10.66
N VAL A 43 -1.91 26.65 11.68
CA VAL A 43 -2.11 28.07 11.90
C VAL A 43 -0.98 28.81 11.17
N VAL A 44 -0.93 28.65 9.87
CA VAL A 44 0.03 29.30 8.98
C VAL A 44 -0.73 30.01 7.88
N ALA A 45 -0.45 31.28 7.70
CA ALA A 45 -0.96 32.09 6.60
C ALA A 45 0.15 32.97 6.03
N TYR A 46 0.17 33.11 4.72
CA TYR A 46 1.08 33.98 3.99
C TYR A 46 0.28 35.05 3.24
N PHE A 47 0.72 36.27 3.34
CA PHE A 47 0.12 37.42 2.64
C PHE A 47 1.23 38.20 1.93
N GLY A 48 1.08 38.36 0.63
CA GLY A 48 2.04 39.15 -0.17
C GLY A 48 2.54 38.41 -1.42
N PRO A 49 3.53 38.95 -2.13
CA PRO A 49 4.12 40.28 -1.90
C PRO A 49 3.18 41.44 -2.18
N PHE A 50 3.35 42.55 -1.45
CA PHE A 50 2.61 43.79 -1.67
C PHE A 50 3.57 44.92 -2.10
N HIS A 51 3.17 45.76 -3.06
CA HIS A 51 3.86 46.97 -3.38
C HIS A 51 3.22 48.15 -2.63
N LEU A 52 3.99 48.83 -1.81
CA LEU A 52 3.54 49.98 -1.04
C LEU A 52 4.23 51.24 -1.53
N GLY A 53 3.45 52.21 -1.98
CA GLY A 53 3.92 53.54 -2.27
C GLY A 53 4.17 54.36 -0.99
N LYS A 54 4.82 55.53 -1.14
CA LYS A 54 5.12 56.43 -0.01
C LYS A 54 3.84 56.79 0.77
N GLY A 55 3.82 56.48 2.08
CA GLY A 55 2.70 56.75 2.97
C GLY A 55 1.52 55.76 2.88
N GLN A 56 1.56 54.75 2.04
CA GLN A 56 0.52 53.75 1.95
C GLN A 56 0.60 52.74 3.14
N LYS A 57 -0.59 52.26 3.50
CA LYS A 57 -0.75 51.21 4.53
C LYS A 57 -1.50 50.01 3.93
N GLN A 58 -1.09 48.82 4.28
CA GLN A 58 -1.79 47.56 3.94
C GLN A 58 -2.25 46.87 5.21
N THR A 59 -3.53 46.56 5.26
CA THR A 59 -4.12 45.79 6.39
C THR A 59 -4.57 44.43 5.88
N GLN A 60 -4.22 43.40 6.60
CA GLN A 60 -4.68 42.03 6.33
C GLN A 60 -5.49 41.51 7.50
N GLN A 61 -6.58 40.82 7.20
CA GLN A 61 -7.41 40.12 8.20
C GLN A 61 -7.27 38.62 8.04
N PHE A 62 -6.99 37.93 9.13
CA PHE A 62 -6.86 36.50 9.17
C PHE A 62 -7.73 35.92 10.28
N LYS A 63 -8.60 34.95 9.91
CA LYS A 63 -9.43 34.24 10.85
C LYS A 63 -8.65 33.02 11.36
N LEU A 64 -8.24 33.05 12.63
CA LEU A 64 -7.60 31.92 13.28
C LEU A 64 -8.59 30.75 13.43
N PRO A 65 -8.18 29.50 13.13
CA PRO A 65 -8.95 28.34 13.51
C PRO A 65 -9.04 28.22 15.05
N ALA A 66 -9.75 27.22 15.56
CA ALA A 66 -9.74 26.93 16.99
C ALA A 66 -8.30 26.53 17.42
N TYR A 67 -7.61 27.45 18.02
CA TYR A 67 -6.21 27.34 18.43
C TYR A 67 -6.01 28.00 19.80
N ILE A 68 -5.20 27.37 20.62
CA ILE A 68 -4.80 27.88 21.94
C ILE A 68 -3.27 27.96 21.95
N GLY A 69 -2.72 29.11 22.26
CA GLY A 69 -1.27 29.30 22.29
C GLY A 69 -0.82 30.69 21.85
N SER A 70 0.26 30.78 21.09
CA SER A 70 0.78 32.02 20.55
C SER A 70 1.03 31.90 19.07
N VAL A 71 0.61 32.89 18.30
CA VAL A 71 0.96 33.01 16.88
C VAL A 71 2.02 34.07 16.71
N ARG A 72 3.02 33.79 15.87
CA ARG A 72 4.08 34.71 15.52
C ARG A 72 3.71 35.40 14.21
N ALA A 73 3.44 36.70 14.25
CA ALA A 73 3.29 37.51 13.06
C ALA A 73 4.67 38.02 12.62
N MET A 74 5.09 37.72 11.42
CA MET A 74 6.36 38.13 10.85
C MET A 74 6.11 39.05 9.64
N VAL A 75 6.81 40.17 9.56
CA VAL A 75 6.75 41.10 8.42
C VAL A 75 8.14 41.25 7.87
N ILE A 76 8.29 41.06 6.58
CA ILE A 76 9.53 41.27 5.84
C ILE A 76 9.27 42.36 4.81
N ALA A 77 10.13 43.38 4.74
CA ALA A 77 10.08 44.43 3.76
C ALA A 77 11.42 44.55 3.01
N ALA A 78 11.36 44.85 1.75
CA ALA A 78 12.54 45.05 0.90
C ALA A 78 12.33 46.25 -0.04
N ASN A 79 13.37 47.05 -0.24
CA ASN A 79 13.39 48.14 -1.23
C ASN A 79 14.81 48.39 -1.71
N ASN A 80 15.05 48.26 -3.02
CA ASN A 80 16.32 48.58 -3.69
C ASN A 80 17.58 48.06 -2.96
N GLY A 81 17.56 46.78 -2.58
CA GLY A 81 18.71 46.14 -1.91
C GLY A 81 18.75 46.32 -0.38
N SER A 82 17.83 47.07 0.21
CA SER A 82 17.66 47.21 1.65
C SER A 82 16.56 46.26 2.12
N TYR A 83 16.77 45.59 3.25
CA TYR A 83 15.85 44.64 3.85
C TYR A 83 15.57 44.98 5.31
N GLY A 84 14.34 44.78 5.73
CA GLY A 84 13.94 44.88 7.13
C GLY A 84 12.99 43.76 7.50
N ALA A 85 13.09 43.28 8.69
CA ALA A 85 12.16 42.28 9.24
C ALA A 85 11.77 42.68 10.67
N THR A 86 10.53 42.39 11.03
CA THR A 86 10.05 42.49 12.41
C THR A 86 9.08 41.37 12.69
N GLU A 87 8.97 40.99 13.96
CA GLU A 87 8.05 39.99 14.39
C GLU A 87 7.35 40.36 15.70
N LYS A 88 6.16 39.80 15.91
CA LYS A 88 5.41 39.97 17.15
C LYS A 88 4.69 38.68 17.50
N ASN A 89 4.88 38.22 18.73
CA ASN A 89 4.12 37.13 19.30
C ASN A 89 2.77 37.65 19.84
N ILE A 90 1.68 36.99 19.45
CA ILE A 90 0.32 37.34 19.82
C ILE A 90 -0.30 36.14 20.52
N THR A 91 -0.64 36.30 21.80
CA THR A 91 -1.33 35.26 22.57
C THR A 91 -2.76 35.08 22.06
N VAL A 92 -3.14 33.82 21.79
CA VAL A 92 -4.49 33.45 21.37
C VAL A 92 -5.17 32.71 22.52
N LYS A 93 -6.15 33.37 23.15
CA LYS A 93 -6.96 32.81 24.23
C LYS A 93 -8.39 33.34 24.15
N LYS A 94 -9.33 32.55 24.69
CA LYS A 94 -10.72 32.93 24.89
C LYS A 94 -11.10 32.68 26.34
N PRO A 95 -12.18 33.33 26.85
CA PRO A 95 -12.65 33.10 28.24
C PRO A 95 -12.97 31.63 28.51
N LEU A 96 -13.59 30.96 27.55
CA LEU A 96 -13.89 29.51 27.60
C LEU A 96 -13.23 28.80 26.40
N MET A 97 -12.47 27.72 26.68
CA MET A 97 -11.82 26.92 25.64
C MET A 97 -11.95 25.42 25.94
N LEU A 98 -11.84 24.60 24.90
CA LEU A 98 -11.90 23.14 24.96
C LEU A 98 -10.71 22.52 24.24
N LEU A 99 -10.21 21.41 24.79
CA LEU A 99 -9.27 20.53 24.15
C LEU A 99 -9.72 19.09 24.40
N ALA A 100 -9.85 18.29 23.35
CA ALA A 100 -10.10 16.86 23.46
C ALA A 100 -8.92 16.08 22.87
N THR A 101 -8.49 15.04 23.56
CA THR A 101 -7.39 14.20 23.13
C THR A 101 -7.93 12.83 22.72
N MET A 102 -7.56 12.36 21.53
CA MET A 102 -8.04 11.09 20.98
C MET A 102 -6.88 10.33 20.31
N PRO A 103 -6.97 9.00 20.21
CA PRO A 103 -6.09 8.20 19.39
C PRO A 103 -6.03 8.74 17.96
N ARG A 104 -4.95 8.48 17.26
CA ARG A 104 -4.79 8.91 15.86
C ARG A 104 -5.68 8.12 14.90
N VAL A 105 -5.99 6.88 15.27
CA VAL A 105 -6.85 5.93 14.55
C VAL A 105 -7.73 5.25 15.55
N LEU A 106 -8.92 4.78 15.12
CA LEU A 106 -9.76 3.88 15.90
C LEU A 106 -10.27 2.74 15.00
N GLY A 107 -10.46 1.57 15.58
CA GLY A 107 -11.05 0.40 14.92
C GLY A 107 -12.55 0.28 15.20
N PRO A 108 -13.33 -0.33 14.28
CA PRO A 108 -14.72 -0.71 14.55
C PRO A 108 -14.85 -1.57 15.81
N GLY A 109 -15.89 -1.31 16.60
CA GLY A 109 -16.19 -2.03 17.85
C GLY A 109 -15.38 -1.59 19.06
N GLU A 110 -14.34 -0.75 18.90
CA GLU A 110 -13.55 -0.22 19.99
C GLU A 110 -14.35 0.77 20.85
N SER A 111 -13.96 0.89 22.13
CA SER A 111 -14.54 1.85 23.07
C SER A 111 -13.48 2.72 23.67
N ILE A 112 -13.74 4.02 23.77
CA ILE A 112 -12.83 5.00 24.33
C ILE A 112 -13.55 5.84 25.40
N LYS A 113 -12.83 6.13 26.48
CA LYS A 113 -13.24 7.14 27.44
C LYS A 113 -12.59 8.47 27.02
N LEU A 114 -13.34 9.27 26.25
CA LEU A 114 -12.88 10.50 25.62
C LEU A 114 -12.60 11.59 26.64
N PRO A 115 -11.35 11.98 26.90
CA PRO A 115 -11.03 13.09 27.79
C PRO A 115 -11.25 14.44 27.10
N VAL A 116 -11.90 15.35 27.78
CA VAL A 116 -12.13 16.74 27.38
C VAL A 116 -11.64 17.66 28.46
N THR A 117 -10.60 18.44 28.18
CA THR A 117 -10.12 19.48 29.07
C THR A 117 -10.85 20.78 28.77
N ILE A 118 -11.43 21.36 29.81
CA ILE A 118 -12.13 22.63 29.80
C ILE A 118 -11.26 23.67 30.48
N PHE A 119 -11.00 24.78 29.78
CA PHE A 119 -10.23 25.91 30.31
C PHE A 119 -11.19 27.08 30.56
N ALA A 120 -11.40 27.43 31.84
CA ALA A 120 -12.05 28.65 32.28
C ALA A 120 -10.96 29.70 32.56
N MET A 121 -10.76 30.66 31.66
CA MET A 121 -9.66 31.62 31.71
C MET A 121 -10.03 32.92 32.45
N GLU A 122 -11.32 33.10 32.75
CA GLU A 122 -11.86 34.32 33.39
C GLU A 122 -12.85 33.98 34.50
N ASN A 123 -13.00 34.85 35.48
CA ASN A 123 -13.84 34.65 36.66
C ASN A 123 -15.37 34.56 36.35
N ASN A 124 -15.83 35.04 35.20
CA ASN A 124 -17.19 34.95 34.74
C ASN A 124 -17.59 33.54 34.24
N ILE A 125 -16.64 32.67 34.02
CA ILE A 125 -16.87 31.28 33.62
C ILE A 125 -17.05 30.44 34.88
N LYS A 126 -18.30 30.13 35.25
CA LYS A 126 -18.58 29.36 36.47
C LYS A 126 -19.22 28.00 36.19
N ASN A 127 -20.34 27.99 35.49
CA ASN A 127 -21.08 26.77 35.16
C ASN A 127 -20.91 26.52 33.65
N VAL A 128 -20.22 25.44 33.28
CA VAL A 128 -20.01 25.09 31.91
C VAL A 128 -20.84 23.87 31.54
N ALA A 129 -21.79 24.05 30.65
CA ALA A 129 -22.55 22.95 30.04
C ALA A 129 -21.77 22.41 28.83
N LEU A 130 -21.41 21.13 28.88
CA LEU A 130 -20.77 20.41 27.81
C LEU A 130 -21.78 19.54 27.05
N SER A 131 -21.62 19.40 25.74
CA SER A 131 -22.32 18.42 24.93
C SER A 131 -21.46 17.79 23.87
N LEU A 132 -21.53 16.47 23.73
CA LEU A 132 -20.91 15.69 22.68
C LEU A 132 -21.96 15.40 21.60
N GLN A 133 -21.67 15.75 20.34
CA GLN A 133 -22.59 15.51 19.22
C GLN A 133 -22.42 14.09 18.67
N SER A 134 -23.55 13.37 18.51
CA SER A 134 -23.56 12.08 17.85
C SER A 134 -23.28 12.21 16.35
N ASN A 135 -22.76 11.12 15.74
CA ASN A 135 -22.50 11.05 14.30
C ASN A 135 -22.58 9.59 13.80
N PRO A 136 -22.50 9.35 12.46
CA PRO A 136 -22.63 8.01 11.90
C PRO A 136 -21.57 6.99 12.35
N TYR A 137 -20.44 7.44 12.85
CA TYR A 137 -19.29 6.58 13.19
C TYR A 137 -19.19 6.26 14.68
N PHE A 138 -19.81 7.09 15.55
CA PHE A 138 -19.68 6.95 16.99
C PHE A 138 -21.04 6.82 17.65
N GLU A 139 -21.12 5.95 18.63
CA GLU A 139 -22.22 5.81 19.57
C GLU A 139 -21.77 6.35 20.93
N ILE A 140 -22.57 7.21 21.54
CA ILE A 140 -22.32 7.70 22.90
C ILE A 140 -23.03 6.71 23.82
N THR A 141 -22.26 5.95 24.60
CA THR A 141 -22.80 4.88 25.47
C THR A 141 -23.18 5.36 26.86
N GLY A 142 -22.82 6.61 27.21
CA GLY A 142 -23.19 7.28 28.45
C GLY A 142 -23.99 8.55 28.21
N SER A 143 -23.89 9.51 29.13
CA SER A 143 -24.50 10.83 28.95
C SER A 143 -23.77 11.62 27.86
N ASN A 144 -24.51 12.20 26.93
CA ASN A 144 -23.96 13.11 25.92
C ASN A 144 -23.81 14.55 26.40
N THR A 145 -24.21 14.84 27.66
CA THR A 145 -24.09 16.16 28.30
C THR A 145 -23.49 16.04 29.68
N GLN A 146 -22.72 17.05 30.09
CA GLN A 146 -22.15 17.17 31.42
C GLN A 146 -22.11 18.63 31.85
N ASN A 147 -22.23 18.89 33.16
CA ASN A 147 -22.09 20.23 33.73
C ASN A 147 -20.86 20.26 34.65
N ILE A 148 -19.98 21.21 34.41
CA ILE A 148 -18.70 21.39 35.14
C ILE A 148 -18.76 22.76 35.83
N ASN A 149 -18.47 22.77 37.13
CA ASN A 149 -18.49 23.98 37.95
C ASN A 149 -17.09 24.46 38.25
N PHE A 150 -16.79 25.72 37.96
CA PHE A 150 -15.55 26.40 38.29
C PHE A 150 -15.77 27.39 39.42
N THR A 151 -15.02 27.29 40.50
CA THR A 151 -14.97 28.24 41.60
C THR A 151 -14.01 29.40 41.35
N GLN A 152 -13.00 29.14 40.54
CA GLN A 152 -11.95 30.07 40.09
C GLN A 152 -11.48 29.71 38.70
N PRO A 153 -10.82 30.63 37.96
CA PRO A 153 -10.19 30.31 36.68
C PRO A 153 -9.20 29.13 36.83
N GLY A 154 -9.19 28.25 35.83
CA GLY A 154 -8.37 27.07 35.81
C GLY A 154 -8.80 26.05 34.77
N GLU A 155 -8.37 24.81 34.95
CA GLU A 155 -8.73 23.71 34.05
C GLU A 155 -9.42 22.58 34.83
N GLN A 156 -10.36 21.93 34.18
CA GLN A 156 -10.98 20.70 34.65
C GLN A 156 -11.18 19.72 33.50
N MET A 157 -11.23 18.44 33.83
CA MET A 157 -11.38 17.38 32.84
C MET A 157 -12.74 16.68 32.99
N ALA A 158 -13.39 16.48 31.85
CA ALA A 158 -14.60 15.68 31.71
C ALA A 158 -14.34 14.48 30.80
N PHE A 159 -15.14 13.43 30.94
CA PHE A 159 -15.00 12.22 30.14
C PHE A 159 -16.34 11.84 29.50
N PHE A 160 -16.31 11.44 28.22
CA PHE A 160 -17.45 10.86 27.53
C PHE A 160 -17.14 9.43 27.11
N ASP A 161 -18.07 8.52 27.38
CA ASP A 161 -17.95 7.12 26.93
C ASP A 161 -18.47 6.99 25.51
N VAL A 162 -17.60 6.58 24.61
CA VAL A 162 -17.86 6.51 23.16
C VAL A 162 -17.48 5.15 22.63
N ARG A 163 -18.36 4.54 21.85
CA ARG A 163 -18.08 3.31 21.10
C ARG A 163 -18.02 3.60 19.61
N VAL A 164 -17.05 3.01 18.92
CA VAL A 164 -16.94 3.08 17.46
C VAL A 164 -17.90 2.08 16.83
N LYS A 165 -18.75 2.56 15.92
CA LYS A 165 -19.65 1.70 15.13
C LYS A 165 -18.88 0.92 14.08
N GLU A 166 -19.55 -0.07 13.47
CA GLU A 166 -18.93 -0.97 12.47
C GLU A 166 -18.64 -0.30 11.11
N ASN A 167 -18.74 1.01 11.01
CA ASN A 167 -18.46 1.77 9.79
C ASN A 167 -16.99 2.22 9.74
N THR A 168 -16.36 2.12 8.58
CA THR A 168 -15.01 2.64 8.32
C THR A 168 -15.06 3.96 7.55
N GLY A 169 -14.06 4.83 7.76
CA GLY A 169 -13.99 6.14 7.10
C GLY A 169 -13.41 7.24 8.00
N ILE A 170 -13.78 8.50 7.75
CA ILE A 170 -13.37 9.63 8.57
C ILE A 170 -14.50 9.96 9.56
N GLY A 171 -14.25 9.66 10.83
CA GLY A 171 -15.12 10.07 11.93
C GLY A 171 -14.79 11.49 12.37
N LYS A 172 -15.86 12.26 12.71
CA LYS A 172 -15.73 13.60 13.29
C LYS A 172 -16.31 13.61 14.68
N VAL A 173 -15.55 14.03 15.66
CA VAL A 173 -16.02 14.26 17.00
C VAL A 173 -16.15 15.75 17.23
N LYS A 174 -17.34 16.20 17.63
CA LYS A 174 -17.61 17.61 17.90
C LYS A 174 -18.15 17.79 19.30
N ILE A 175 -17.47 18.63 20.07
CA ILE A 175 -17.78 18.94 21.46
C ILE A 175 -18.12 20.43 21.53
N LEU A 176 -19.20 20.74 22.20
CA LEU A 176 -19.66 22.10 22.45
C LEU A 176 -19.63 22.38 23.94
N ALA A 177 -19.26 23.59 24.30
CA ALA A 177 -19.35 24.12 25.68
C ALA A 177 -19.99 25.48 25.68
N SER A 178 -20.77 25.77 26.73
CA SER A 178 -21.36 27.08 26.97
C SER A 178 -21.35 27.44 28.44
N SER A 179 -21.09 28.72 28.74
CA SER A 179 -21.17 29.29 30.08
C SER A 179 -21.68 30.73 29.97
N GLY A 180 -22.93 30.98 30.30
CA GLY A 180 -23.60 32.27 30.02
C GLY A 180 -23.56 32.58 28.51
N ASN A 181 -22.97 33.72 28.14
CA ASN A 181 -22.83 34.17 26.76
C ASN A 181 -21.61 33.55 26.05
N GLU A 182 -20.68 32.94 26.80
CA GLU A 182 -19.45 32.36 26.23
C GLU A 182 -19.74 30.97 25.67
N LYS A 183 -19.19 30.72 24.46
CA LYS A 183 -19.32 29.45 23.74
C LYS A 183 -17.98 29.02 23.21
N ALA A 184 -17.68 27.74 23.36
CA ALA A 184 -16.55 27.08 22.75
C ALA A 184 -16.97 25.83 21.98
N ALA A 185 -16.25 25.51 20.91
CA ALA A 185 -16.43 24.28 20.15
C ALA A 185 -15.07 23.68 19.83
N TYR A 186 -14.98 22.38 19.94
CA TYR A 186 -13.80 21.61 19.50
C TYR A 186 -14.25 20.52 18.55
N GLU A 187 -13.58 20.41 17.41
CA GLU A 187 -13.84 19.39 16.40
C GLU A 187 -12.53 18.71 16.02
N VAL A 188 -12.52 17.39 16.04
CA VAL A 188 -11.40 16.57 15.63
C VAL A 188 -11.85 15.51 14.64
N GLU A 189 -11.08 15.34 13.58
CA GLU A 189 -11.24 14.26 12.59
C GLU A 189 -10.23 13.15 12.88
N LEU A 190 -10.66 11.90 12.73
CA LEU A 190 -9.79 10.74 12.84
C LEU A 190 -10.20 9.66 11.85
N ASN A 191 -9.23 8.83 11.48
CA ASN A 191 -9.49 7.68 10.63
C ASN A 191 -10.08 6.53 11.45
N ILE A 192 -11.19 5.98 10.97
CA ILE A 192 -11.76 4.74 11.48
C ILE A 192 -11.49 3.67 10.45
N ARG A 193 -10.67 2.69 10.81
CA ARG A 193 -10.25 1.62 9.90
C ARG A 193 -10.18 0.28 10.61
N ASN A 194 -10.65 -0.73 9.91
CA ASN A 194 -10.50 -2.11 10.35
C ASN A 194 -9.05 -2.53 10.12
N ALA A 195 -8.41 -3.12 11.13
CA ALA A 195 -7.04 -3.59 11.05
C ALA A 195 -6.91 -5.02 10.49
N ASN A 196 -8.01 -5.76 10.37
CA ASN A 196 -8.02 -7.09 9.77
C ASN A 196 -7.72 -7.01 8.27
N PRO A 197 -6.99 -7.98 7.69
CA PRO A 197 -6.79 -8.05 6.25
C PRO A 197 -8.12 -8.35 5.53
N TYR A 198 -8.20 -7.95 4.26
CA TYR A 198 -9.26 -8.41 3.37
C TYR A 198 -9.16 -9.91 3.15
N ILE A 199 -10.28 -10.62 3.20
CA ILE A 199 -10.40 -12.02 2.77
C ILE A 199 -11.23 -12.09 1.49
N THR A 200 -10.90 -13.05 0.63
CA THR A 200 -11.57 -13.26 -0.66
C THR A 200 -12.07 -14.68 -0.77
N ASN A 201 -13.37 -14.84 -1.02
CA ASN A 201 -13.99 -16.11 -1.35
C ASN A 201 -14.21 -16.17 -2.86
N VAL A 202 -13.82 -17.27 -3.49
CA VAL A 202 -13.98 -17.50 -4.94
C VAL A 202 -14.72 -18.81 -5.17
N THR A 203 -15.80 -18.73 -5.93
CA THR A 203 -16.54 -19.91 -6.41
C THR A 203 -16.34 -20.04 -7.93
N PRO A 204 -15.45 -20.93 -8.40
CA PRO A 204 -15.19 -21.13 -9.83
C PRO A 204 -16.18 -22.11 -10.43
N TYR A 205 -16.48 -21.95 -11.73
CA TYR A 205 -17.29 -22.87 -12.52
C TYR A 205 -16.92 -22.82 -14.00
N SER A 206 -16.89 -23.97 -14.69
CA SER A 206 -16.76 -24.06 -16.14
C SER A 206 -18.14 -24.28 -16.76
N LEU A 207 -18.60 -23.36 -17.60
CA LEU A 207 -19.95 -23.31 -18.13
C LEU A 207 -19.94 -23.66 -19.62
N GLU A 208 -20.34 -24.87 -19.93
CA GLU A 208 -20.44 -25.36 -21.33
C GLU A 208 -21.52 -24.61 -22.12
N PRO A 209 -21.41 -24.57 -23.44
CA PRO A 209 -22.45 -24.03 -24.32
C PRO A 209 -23.86 -24.56 -24.02
N GLY A 210 -24.84 -23.67 -23.94
CA GLY A 210 -26.25 -24.00 -23.67
C GLY A 210 -26.57 -24.43 -22.25
N LYS A 211 -25.60 -24.38 -21.31
CA LYS A 211 -25.80 -24.71 -19.89
C LYS A 211 -26.04 -23.45 -19.05
N GLU A 212 -26.56 -23.68 -17.83
CA GLU A 212 -26.81 -22.68 -16.81
C GLU A 212 -26.13 -23.04 -15.50
N TRP A 213 -25.70 -22.01 -14.75
CA TRP A 213 -25.12 -22.13 -13.40
C TRP A 213 -25.78 -21.14 -12.45
N ASN A 214 -26.01 -21.58 -11.21
CA ASN A 214 -26.65 -20.81 -10.15
C ASN A 214 -25.75 -20.69 -8.92
N ALA A 215 -25.72 -19.51 -8.28
CA ALA A 215 -24.96 -19.23 -7.08
C ALA A 215 -25.60 -18.17 -6.19
N ILE A 216 -25.09 -18.06 -4.95
CA ILE A 216 -25.48 -17.03 -4.01
C ILE A 216 -24.25 -16.22 -3.61
N ALA A 217 -24.33 -14.89 -3.74
CA ALA A 217 -23.32 -13.96 -3.22
C ALA A 217 -23.78 -13.35 -1.90
N SER A 218 -22.94 -13.42 -0.87
CA SER A 218 -23.21 -12.86 0.47
C SER A 218 -22.05 -11.95 0.90
N ALA A 219 -22.36 -10.88 1.65
CA ALA A 219 -21.36 -9.99 2.21
C ALA A 219 -20.44 -10.69 3.24
N ILE A 220 -19.22 -10.21 3.38
CA ILE A 220 -18.20 -10.71 4.31
C ILE A 220 -17.86 -9.61 5.32
N GLY A 221 -18.06 -9.89 6.62
CA GLY A 221 -17.54 -9.06 7.72
C GLY A 221 -18.12 -7.65 7.82
N SER A 222 -17.26 -6.65 7.93
CA SER A 222 -17.63 -5.26 8.23
C SER A 222 -18.52 -4.64 7.15
N PRO A 223 -19.56 -3.88 7.53
CA PRO A 223 -20.43 -3.18 6.59
C PRO A 223 -19.64 -2.28 5.63
N ASN A 224 -20.11 -2.19 4.39
CA ASN A 224 -19.52 -1.37 3.32
C ASN A 224 -18.08 -1.74 2.90
N THR A 225 -17.50 -2.83 3.43
CA THR A 225 -16.19 -3.34 2.99
C THR A 225 -16.33 -4.43 1.94
N SER A 226 -17.51 -5.04 1.81
CA SER A 226 -17.72 -6.16 0.89
C SER A 226 -18.00 -5.69 -0.52
N THR A 227 -17.29 -6.31 -1.46
CA THR A 227 -17.53 -6.22 -2.90
C THR A 227 -17.74 -7.62 -3.47
N SER A 228 -18.57 -7.75 -4.49
CA SER A 228 -18.73 -9.00 -5.21
C SER A 228 -18.78 -8.76 -6.71
N VAL A 229 -18.15 -9.65 -7.47
CA VAL A 229 -18.05 -9.57 -8.93
C VAL A 229 -18.29 -10.96 -9.51
N LEU A 230 -19.19 -11.03 -10.50
CA LEU A 230 -19.32 -12.16 -11.39
C LEU A 230 -18.36 -11.94 -12.57
N GLU A 231 -17.26 -12.68 -12.61
CA GLU A 231 -16.30 -12.67 -13.69
C GLU A 231 -16.62 -13.77 -14.69
N ILE A 232 -16.70 -13.43 -15.97
CA ILE A 232 -16.99 -14.32 -17.11
C ILE A 232 -15.84 -14.19 -18.06
N SER A 233 -15.20 -15.29 -18.43
CA SER A 233 -14.02 -15.30 -19.29
C SER A 233 -14.15 -16.34 -20.41
N SER A 234 -13.63 -16.02 -21.61
CA SER A 234 -13.47 -16.95 -22.74
C SER A 234 -12.11 -17.66 -22.76
N VAL A 235 -11.23 -17.36 -21.81
CA VAL A 235 -9.96 -18.07 -21.52
C VAL A 235 -10.02 -18.59 -20.09
N PRO A 236 -9.18 -19.58 -19.70
CA PRO A 236 -9.13 -20.03 -18.32
C PRO A 236 -9.03 -18.85 -17.36
N SER A 237 -9.92 -18.80 -16.40
CA SER A 237 -10.03 -17.65 -15.50
C SER A 237 -8.76 -17.49 -14.67
N MET A 238 -8.17 -16.30 -14.69
CA MET A 238 -6.93 -15.97 -13.98
C MET A 238 -7.16 -15.26 -12.65
N ASN A 239 -8.42 -15.20 -12.18
CA ASN A 239 -8.79 -14.48 -10.95
C ASN A 239 -8.35 -12.99 -10.96
N LEU A 240 -8.61 -12.33 -12.09
CA LEU A 240 -8.08 -11.00 -12.40
C LEU A 240 -8.31 -9.99 -11.28
N GLN A 241 -9.52 -9.93 -10.73
CA GLN A 241 -9.88 -8.98 -9.67
C GLN A 241 -9.01 -9.17 -8.42
N LYS A 242 -8.96 -10.42 -7.89
CA LYS A 242 -8.15 -10.76 -6.70
C LYS A 242 -6.67 -10.45 -6.92
N ARG A 243 -6.14 -10.78 -8.12
CA ARG A 243 -4.72 -10.57 -8.44
C ARG A 243 -4.37 -9.08 -8.54
N LEU A 244 -5.24 -8.26 -9.13
CA LEU A 244 -5.04 -6.82 -9.23
C LEU A 244 -5.17 -6.14 -7.85
N GLU A 245 -6.19 -6.50 -7.07
CA GLU A 245 -6.37 -5.98 -5.72
C GLU A 245 -5.19 -6.32 -4.81
N PHE A 246 -4.69 -7.55 -4.89
CA PHE A 246 -3.48 -7.96 -4.19
C PHE A 246 -2.30 -7.04 -4.54
N LEU A 247 -2.06 -6.75 -5.81
CA LEU A 247 -0.96 -5.90 -6.24
C LEU A 247 -1.11 -4.45 -5.76
N ILE A 248 -2.33 -3.90 -5.84
CA ILE A 248 -2.63 -2.51 -5.48
C ILE A 248 -2.61 -2.30 -3.96
N GLN A 249 -3.08 -3.29 -3.19
CA GLN A 249 -3.22 -3.23 -1.74
C GLN A 249 -2.00 -3.76 -0.99
N TYR A 250 -0.98 -4.26 -1.69
CA TYR A 250 0.20 -4.82 -1.03
C TYR A 250 0.91 -3.75 -0.21
N PRO A 251 1.10 -3.96 1.12
CA PRO A 251 1.45 -2.88 2.04
C PRO A 251 2.90 -2.42 1.92
N HIS A 252 3.75 -3.19 1.26
CA HIS A 252 5.17 -2.90 1.11
C HIS A 252 5.42 -2.08 -0.15
N GLY A 253 6.51 -1.36 -0.21
CA GLY A 253 6.73 -0.37 -1.27
C GLY A 253 8.14 -0.31 -1.83
N CYS A 254 8.86 -1.45 -1.93
CA CYS A 254 10.13 -1.50 -2.66
C CYS A 254 9.92 -1.21 -4.15
N ILE A 255 11.00 -1.01 -4.88
CA ILE A 255 10.97 -0.71 -6.33
C ILE A 255 10.20 -1.76 -7.12
N GLU A 256 10.40 -3.04 -6.81
CA GLU A 256 9.74 -4.16 -7.48
C GLU A 256 8.22 -4.12 -7.23
N GLN A 257 7.79 -4.01 -5.97
CA GLN A 257 6.39 -4.02 -5.59
C GLN A 257 5.65 -2.79 -6.10
N THR A 258 6.29 -1.61 -6.04
CA THR A 258 5.74 -0.37 -6.61
C THR A 258 5.51 -0.54 -8.11
N THR A 259 6.47 -1.11 -8.84
CA THR A 259 6.34 -1.36 -10.28
C THR A 259 5.27 -2.40 -10.57
N SER A 260 5.23 -3.50 -9.81
CA SER A 260 4.23 -4.58 -9.97
C SER A 260 2.80 -4.10 -9.72
N ALA A 261 2.59 -3.13 -8.83
CA ALA A 261 1.27 -2.57 -8.57
C ALA A 261 0.70 -1.78 -9.76
N ILE A 262 1.55 -1.11 -10.53
CA ILE A 262 1.12 -0.18 -11.59
C ILE A 262 1.26 -0.75 -12.99
N PHE A 263 2.24 -1.60 -13.26
CA PHE A 263 2.54 -2.06 -14.62
C PHE A 263 1.38 -2.82 -15.29
N PRO A 264 0.69 -3.78 -14.65
CA PRO A 264 -0.44 -4.45 -15.29
C PRO A 264 -1.56 -3.50 -15.68
N GLN A 265 -1.71 -2.37 -14.97
CA GLN A 265 -2.76 -1.40 -15.23
C GLN A 265 -2.63 -0.72 -16.60
N LEU A 266 -1.42 -0.62 -17.16
CA LEU A 266 -1.18 -0.09 -18.51
C LEU A 266 -1.85 -0.92 -19.61
N VAL A 267 -2.08 -2.20 -19.38
CA VAL A 267 -2.50 -3.16 -20.42
C VAL A 267 -3.86 -3.80 -20.14
N LEU A 268 -4.54 -3.39 -19.07
CA LEU A 268 -5.82 -3.99 -18.66
C LEU A 268 -6.92 -3.86 -19.69
N ASN A 269 -6.93 -2.79 -20.49
CA ASN A 269 -7.87 -2.59 -21.59
C ASN A 269 -7.77 -3.65 -22.69
N GLN A 270 -6.68 -4.40 -22.77
CA GLN A 270 -6.51 -5.51 -23.69
C GLN A 270 -7.21 -6.80 -23.21
N LEU A 271 -7.53 -6.88 -21.91
CA LEU A 271 -8.18 -8.03 -21.29
C LEU A 271 -9.67 -7.81 -21.07
N THR A 272 -10.05 -6.62 -20.62
CA THR A 272 -11.41 -6.33 -20.17
C THR A 272 -11.86 -4.94 -20.59
N GLU A 273 -13.16 -4.77 -20.75
CA GLU A 273 -13.77 -3.45 -20.92
C GLU A 273 -13.68 -2.66 -19.62
N LEU A 274 -13.17 -1.44 -19.70
CA LEU A 274 -13.01 -0.54 -18.56
C LEU A 274 -14.09 0.55 -18.61
N ASP A 275 -14.86 0.68 -17.54
CA ASP A 275 -15.75 1.83 -17.35
C ASP A 275 -14.94 3.12 -17.05
N ASN A 276 -15.60 4.28 -17.10
CA ASN A 276 -14.93 5.58 -16.91
C ASN A 276 -14.33 5.75 -15.51
N SER A 277 -14.94 5.18 -14.47
CA SER A 277 -14.42 5.24 -13.10
C SER A 277 -13.12 4.46 -12.97
N LYS A 278 -13.08 3.23 -13.51
CA LYS A 278 -11.86 2.40 -13.55
C LYS A 278 -10.76 3.06 -14.36
N LYS A 279 -11.07 3.62 -15.54
CA LYS A 279 -10.10 4.36 -16.37
C LYS A 279 -9.47 5.51 -15.60
N THR A 280 -10.29 6.33 -14.92
CA THR A 280 -9.81 7.45 -14.10
C THR A 280 -8.94 7.00 -12.94
N SER A 281 -9.32 5.91 -12.27
CA SER A 281 -8.53 5.33 -11.17
C SER A 281 -7.19 4.80 -11.66
N ILE A 282 -7.17 4.07 -12.77
CA ILE A 282 -5.95 3.56 -13.41
C ILE A 282 -5.02 4.70 -13.78
N GLU A 283 -5.55 5.74 -14.44
CA GLU A 283 -4.75 6.91 -14.83
C GLU A 283 -4.11 7.60 -13.62
N LYS A 284 -4.87 7.75 -12.54
CA LYS A 284 -4.36 8.31 -11.28
C LYS A 284 -3.26 7.44 -10.68
N ASN A 285 -3.46 6.11 -10.63
CA ASN A 285 -2.50 5.18 -10.06
C ASN A 285 -1.18 5.17 -10.86
N ILE A 286 -1.27 5.14 -12.19
CA ILE A 286 -0.09 5.17 -13.05
C ILE A 286 0.70 6.47 -12.86
N LYS A 287 0.02 7.65 -12.87
CA LYS A 287 0.68 8.94 -12.64
C LYS A 287 1.36 9.00 -11.26
N ALA A 288 0.68 8.54 -10.22
CA ALA A 288 1.25 8.49 -8.86
C ALA A 288 2.45 7.53 -8.79
N GLY A 289 2.35 6.38 -9.46
CA GLY A 289 3.44 5.41 -9.52
C GLY A 289 4.68 5.93 -10.25
N ILE A 290 4.51 6.64 -11.37
CA ILE A 290 5.62 7.29 -12.08
C ILE A 290 6.34 8.29 -11.15
N VAL A 291 5.59 9.13 -10.44
CA VAL A 291 6.17 10.07 -9.47
C VAL A 291 6.88 9.35 -8.33
N LYS A 292 6.29 8.26 -7.82
CA LYS A 292 6.91 7.49 -6.74
C LYS A 292 8.21 6.83 -7.20
N LEU A 293 8.27 6.27 -8.41
CA LEU A 293 9.48 5.65 -8.96
C LEU A 293 10.66 6.63 -9.10
N GLN A 294 10.40 7.93 -9.31
CA GLN A 294 11.44 8.95 -9.34
C GLN A 294 12.25 9.03 -8.04
N ASN A 295 11.62 8.73 -6.89
CA ASN A 295 12.29 8.77 -5.59
C ASN A 295 13.30 7.62 -5.38
N PHE A 296 13.26 6.59 -6.22
CA PHE A 296 14.20 5.49 -6.20
C PHE A 296 15.42 5.74 -7.09
N GLN A 297 15.36 6.71 -8.04
CA GLN A 297 16.46 6.94 -8.95
C GLN A 297 17.69 7.50 -8.23
N ARG A 298 18.84 6.93 -8.55
CA ARG A 298 20.13 7.28 -7.97
C ARG A 298 20.93 8.18 -8.91
N PRO A 299 21.98 8.87 -8.41
CA PRO A 299 22.83 9.71 -9.23
C PRO A 299 23.54 8.97 -10.39
N ASP A 300 23.75 7.66 -10.28
CA ASP A 300 24.30 6.81 -11.35
C ASP A 300 23.28 6.53 -12.46
N GLY A 301 22.02 6.89 -12.27
CA GLY A 301 20.91 6.69 -13.20
C GLY A 301 20.12 5.39 -12.97
N GLY A 302 20.60 4.46 -12.17
CA GLY A 302 19.86 3.27 -11.75
C GLY A 302 18.80 3.57 -10.68
N PHE A 303 18.05 2.54 -10.28
CA PHE A 303 17.05 2.65 -9.22
C PHE A 303 17.44 1.78 -8.04
N SER A 304 17.38 2.31 -6.82
CA SER A 304 17.64 1.55 -5.58
C SER A 304 16.48 0.63 -5.24
N TYR A 305 16.72 -0.41 -4.42
CA TYR A 305 15.66 -1.33 -3.96
C TYR A 305 14.67 -0.64 -3.02
N TRP A 306 15.17 0.13 -2.05
CA TRP A 306 14.37 1.01 -1.21
C TRP A 306 14.77 2.47 -1.45
N PRO A 307 13.85 3.45 -1.26
CA PRO A 307 14.21 4.85 -1.36
C PRO A 307 15.32 5.20 -0.35
N GLY A 308 16.30 5.97 -0.81
CA GLY A 308 17.38 6.45 0.04
C GLY A 308 18.56 5.50 0.22
N LEU A 309 18.51 4.25 -0.27
CA LEU A 309 19.69 3.38 -0.30
C LEU A 309 20.76 3.93 -1.26
N SER A 310 22.03 3.66 -0.95
CA SER A 310 23.17 4.18 -1.70
C SER A 310 23.40 3.47 -3.02
N GLU A 311 22.97 2.22 -3.15
CA GLU A 311 23.24 1.36 -4.30
C GLU A 311 22.02 1.20 -5.19
N SER A 312 22.27 1.07 -6.49
CA SER A 312 21.26 0.75 -7.49
C SER A 312 21.04 -0.76 -7.55
N ASP A 313 19.76 -1.16 -7.51
CA ASP A 313 19.34 -2.55 -7.71
C ASP A 313 19.29 -2.87 -9.21
N ALA A 314 19.92 -3.96 -9.63
CA ALA A 314 20.04 -4.31 -11.04
C ALA A 314 18.69 -4.71 -11.64
N TRP A 315 17.97 -5.64 -11.00
CA TRP A 315 16.67 -6.11 -11.47
C TRP A 315 15.59 -5.04 -11.38
N GLY A 316 15.52 -4.33 -10.26
CA GLY A 316 14.57 -3.22 -10.04
C GLY A 316 14.78 -2.12 -11.09
N SER A 317 16.04 -1.81 -11.45
CA SER A 317 16.35 -0.86 -12.52
C SER A 317 15.87 -1.34 -13.89
N ASN A 318 15.96 -2.65 -14.19
CA ASN A 318 15.42 -3.22 -15.42
C ASN A 318 13.90 -3.14 -15.45
N TYR A 319 13.25 -3.54 -14.35
CA TYR A 319 11.80 -3.67 -14.26
C TYR A 319 11.08 -2.31 -14.23
N ALA A 320 11.57 -1.37 -13.44
CA ALA A 320 11.06 -0.02 -13.41
C ALA A 320 11.28 0.72 -14.73
N GLY A 321 12.48 0.57 -15.34
CA GLY A 321 12.77 1.13 -16.66
C GLY A 321 11.85 0.58 -17.74
N HIS A 322 11.55 -0.73 -17.73
CA HIS A 322 10.58 -1.35 -18.63
C HIS A 322 9.20 -0.71 -18.49
N PHE A 323 8.70 -0.57 -17.27
CA PHE A 323 7.43 0.11 -17.01
C PHE A 323 7.43 1.56 -17.52
N LEU A 324 8.48 2.34 -17.23
CA LEU A 324 8.57 3.76 -17.63
C LEU A 324 8.56 3.92 -19.15
N LEU A 325 9.24 3.04 -19.88
CA LEU A 325 9.22 3.02 -21.36
C LEU A 325 7.81 2.73 -21.89
N GLU A 326 7.13 1.74 -21.35
CA GLU A 326 5.78 1.38 -21.76
C GLU A 326 4.75 2.45 -21.36
N ALA A 327 4.92 3.10 -20.22
CA ALA A 327 4.08 4.22 -19.78
C ALA A 327 4.25 5.41 -20.74
N GLN A 328 5.49 5.75 -21.14
CA GLN A 328 5.75 6.79 -22.12
C GLN A 328 5.13 6.44 -23.48
N ALA A 329 5.29 5.20 -23.95
CA ALA A 329 4.68 4.73 -25.19
C ALA A 329 3.14 4.73 -25.15
N SER A 330 2.54 4.60 -23.97
CA SER A 330 1.10 4.70 -23.71
C SER A 330 0.59 6.14 -23.55
N GLY A 331 1.46 7.17 -23.71
CA GLY A 331 1.10 8.59 -23.66
C GLY A 331 1.17 9.22 -22.26
N TYR A 332 1.69 8.52 -21.26
CA TYR A 332 1.93 9.13 -19.94
C TYR A 332 3.21 9.98 -19.96
N PHE A 333 3.18 11.07 -19.23
CA PHE A 333 4.36 11.90 -19.07
C PHE A 333 5.41 11.18 -18.19
N VAL A 334 6.55 10.88 -18.78
CA VAL A 334 7.76 10.39 -18.12
C VAL A 334 8.88 11.36 -18.49
N SER A 335 9.63 11.87 -17.50
CA SER A 335 10.72 12.80 -17.75
C SER A 335 11.79 12.18 -18.62
N ASP A 336 12.12 12.85 -19.74
CA ASP A 336 13.21 12.41 -20.64
C ASP A 336 14.56 12.36 -19.93
N TYR A 337 14.78 13.24 -18.95
CA TYR A 337 16.00 13.22 -18.13
C TYR A 337 16.13 11.92 -17.36
N ILE A 338 15.07 11.46 -16.71
CA ILE A 338 15.05 10.21 -15.94
C ILE A 338 15.36 9.01 -16.84
N LEU A 339 14.69 8.94 -18.00
CA LEU A 339 14.91 7.86 -18.96
C LEU A 339 16.30 7.91 -19.58
N GLN A 340 16.86 9.11 -19.80
CA GLN A 340 18.22 9.23 -20.36
C GLN A 340 19.27 8.79 -19.34
N GLN A 341 19.15 9.19 -18.06
CA GLN A 341 20.05 8.72 -17.01
C GLN A 341 19.96 7.20 -16.84
N TRP A 342 18.74 6.66 -16.81
CA TRP A 342 18.52 5.22 -16.77
C TRP A 342 19.15 4.50 -17.99
N LYS A 343 18.99 5.01 -19.21
CA LYS A 343 19.62 4.41 -20.41
C LYS A 343 21.14 4.40 -20.30
N ASN A 344 21.75 5.49 -19.84
CA ASN A 344 23.19 5.58 -19.65
C ASN A 344 23.69 4.54 -18.63
N PHE A 345 23.00 4.41 -17.49
CA PHE A 345 23.27 3.39 -16.49
C PHE A 345 23.19 1.98 -17.09
N GLN A 346 22.12 1.66 -17.80
CA GLN A 346 21.90 0.34 -18.39
C GLN A 346 22.95 0.01 -19.46
N LYS A 347 23.35 0.97 -20.30
CA LYS A 347 24.42 0.78 -21.27
C LYS A 347 25.76 0.51 -20.59
N GLY A 348 26.09 1.29 -19.57
CA GLY A 348 27.31 1.07 -18.78
C GLY A 348 27.36 -0.35 -18.20
N LYS A 349 26.29 -0.77 -17.53
CA LYS A 349 26.16 -2.12 -16.95
C LYS A 349 26.14 -3.23 -18.01
N ALA A 350 25.48 -3.02 -19.16
CA ALA A 350 25.49 -3.99 -20.27
C ALA A 350 26.87 -4.23 -20.84
N ASN A 351 27.66 -3.16 -20.96
CA ASN A 351 29.01 -3.23 -21.56
C ASN A 351 30.07 -3.72 -20.57
N SER A 352 29.93 -3.43 -19.28
CA SER A 352 30.84 -3.92 -18.23
C SER A 352 30.47 -5.31 -17.69
N TRP A 353 29.33 -5.90 -18.12
CA TRP A 353 28.89 -7.20 -17.63
C TRP A 353 29.93 -8.29 -17.88
N SER A 354 30.33 -8.95 -16.82
CA SER A 354 31.20 -10.12 -16.82
C SER A 354 30.76 -11.07 -15.73
N VAL A 355 30.93 -12.37 -15.95
CA VAL A 355 30.68 -13.39 -14.94
C VAL A 355 32.03 -13.86 -14.41
N THR A 356 32.24 -13.62 -13.12
CA THR A 356 33.41 -14.11 -12.39
C THR A 356 32.93 -14.93 -11.19
N GLY A 357 33.28 -16.25 -11.17
CA GLY A 357 33.10 -17.11 -10.01
C GLY A 357 31.69 -17.63 -9.75
N GLU A 358 31.42 -17.95 -8.50
CA GLU A 358 30.22 -18.68 -8.04
C GLU A 358 28.89 -17.88 -8.06
N ASN A 359 28.94 -16.59 -8.36
CA ASN A 359 27.80 -15.66 -8.24
C ASN A 359 27.01 -15.44 -9.53
N TYR A 360 26.96 -16.40 -10.46
CA TYR A 360 26.31 -16.14 -11.74
C TYR A 360 24.80 -16.52 -11.78
N TYR A 361 24.26 -17.16 -10.78
CA TYR A 361 22.86 -17.57 -10.74
C TYR A 361 21.91 -16.37 -10.87
N GLY A 362 21.19 -16.32 -12.02
CA GLY A 362 20.27 -15.23 -12.36
C GLY A 362 20.94 -13.98 -12.94
N ALA A 363 22.26 -13.83 -12.90
CA ALA A 363 22.96 -12.69 -13.47
C ALA A 363 22.87 -12.65 -15.00
N ASP A 364 22.78 -13.79 -15.65
CA ASP A 364 22.55 -13.92 -17.09
C ASP A 364 21.15 -13.51 -17.50
N LEU A 365 20.12 -13.85 -16.72
CA LEU A 365 18.74 -13.41 -16.94
C LEU A 365 18.60 -11.90 -16.70
N ASP A 366 19.25 -11.34 -15.68
CA ASP A 366 19.28 -9.90 -15.43
C ASP A 366 19.92 -9.16 -16.61
N GLN A 367 21.05 -9.67 -17.12
CA GLN A 367 21.71 -9.11 -18.30
C GLN A 367 20.83 -9.23 -19.56
N ALA A 368 20.18 -10.37 -19.77
CA ALA A 368 19.27 -10.55 -20.90
C ALA A 368 18.08 -9.60 -20.82
N TYR A 369 17.55 -9.37 -19.62
CA TYR A 369 16.45 -8.43 -19.40
C TYR A 369 16.90 -6.97 -19.63
N ARG A 370 18.08 -6.58 -19.17
CA ARG A 370 18.71 -5.29 -19.47
C ARG A 370 18.81 -5.04 -20.97
N LEU A 371 19.31 -6.03 -21.72
CA LEU A 371 19.44 -5.94 -23.17
C LEU A 371 18.08 -5.86 -23.88
N PHE A 372 17.06 -6.55 -23.35
CA PHE A 372 15.70 -6.43 -23.84
C PHE A 372 15.15 -5.02 -23.61
N THR A 373 15.31 -4.45 -22.43
CA THR A 373 14.81 -3.10 -22.13
C THR A 373 15.54 -2.02 -22.91
N LEU A 374 16.85 -2.19 -23.17
CA LEU A 374 17.61 -1.31 -24.06
C LEU A 374 17.13 -1.41 -25.52
N ALA A 375 16.82 -2.61 -26.00
CA ALA A 375 16.24 -2.80 -27.33
C ALA A 375 14.84 -2.17 -27.42
N LEU A 376 14.02 -2.31 -26.39
CA LEU A 376 12.71 -1.66 -26.28
C LEU A 376 12.84 -0.13 -26.30
N ALA A 377 13.87 0.42 -25.64
CA ALA A 377 14.23 1.83 -25.66
C ALA A 377 14.83 2.31 -26.99
N LYS A 378 14.80 1.47 -28.04
CA LYS A 378 15.41 1.74 -29.35
C LYS A 378 16.92 2.08 -29.25
N SER A 379 17.60 1.47 -28.32
CA SER A 379 19.01 1.69 -28.01
C SER A 379 19.75 0.35 -27.78
N PRO A 380 19.64 -0.64 -28.73
CA PRO A 380 20.19 -1.98 -28.54
C PRO A 380 21.70 -1.96 -28.45
N GLU A 381 22.28 -2.75 -27.55
CA GLU A 381 23.70 -2.95 -27.37
C GLU A 381 24.11 -4.30 -28.01
N LEU A 382 24.17 -4.35 -29.35
CA LEU A 382 24.42 -5.58 -30.12
C LEU A 382 25.72 -6.30 -29.71
N GLY A 383 26.79 -5.55 -29.38
CA GLY A 383 28.02 -6.13 -28.88
C GLY A 383 27.85 -6.90 -27.57
N ALA A 384 27.08 -6.34 -26.62
CA ALA A 384 26.76 -6.99 -25.36
C ALA A 384 25.80 -8.18 -25.57
N MET A 385 24.81 -8.06 -26.48
CA MET A 385 23.93 -9.18 -26.87
C MET A 385 24.73 -10.37 -27.44
N ASN A 386 25.68 -10.12 -28.31
CA ASN A 386 26.52 -11.16 -28.89
C ASN A 386 27.43 -11.80 -27.83
N ARG A 387 28.03 -11.01 -26.92
CA ARG A 387 28.81 -11.57 -25.81
C ARG A 387 27.98 -12.48 -24.92
N LEU A 388 26.74 -12.04 -24.55
CA LEU A 388 25.88 -12.86 -23.75
C LEU A 388 25.45 -14.15 -24.48
N LYS A 389 25.16 -14.09 -25.77
CA LYS A 389 24.81 -15.27 -26.60
C LYS A 389 25.88 -16.34 -26.58
N GLU A 390 27.16 -15.94 -26.60
CA GLU A 390 28.32 -16.86 -26.57
C GLU A 390 28.66 -17.37 -25.16
N PHE A 391 27.94 -16.89 -24.13
CA PHE A 391 28.19 -17.36 -22.76
C PHE A 391 27.82 -18.83 -22.59
N LYS A 392 28.82 -19.68 -22.23
CA LYS A 392 28.69 -21.14 -22.19
C LYS A 392 27.52 -21.65 -21.29
N TYR A 393 27.25 -20.96 -20.18
CA TYR A 393 26.31 -21.37 -19.19
C TYR A 393 25.00 -20.56 -19.24
N LEU A 394 24.68 -19.94 -20.39
CA LEU A 394 23.48 -19.16 -20.58
C LEU A 394 22.23 -20.01 -20.34
N SER A 395 21.41 -19.62 -19.35
CA SER A 395 20.17 -20.32 -18.97
C SER A 395 19.12 -20.26 -20.08
N SER A 396 18.15 -21.17 -20.02
CA SER A 396 17.05 -21.20 -21.00
C SER A 396 16.20 -19.94 -20.89
N GLU A 397 15.94 -19.46 -19.69
CA GLU A 397 15.18 -18.24 -19.39
C GLU A 397 15.87 -17.00 -19.99
N ALA A 398 17.20 -16.90 -19.80
CA ALA A 398 17.99 -15.83 -20.38
C ALA A 398 18.04 -15.90 -21.91
N LYS A 399 18.10 -17.11 -22.50
CA LYS A 399 18.02 -17.28 -23.97
C LYS A 399 16.70 -16.79 -24.52
N TRP A 400 15.57 -17.12 -23.88
CA TRP A 400 14.24 -16.63 -24.26
C TRP A 400 14.19 -15.10 -24.21
N ARG A 401 14.68 -14.50 -23.13
CA ARG A 401 14.67 -13.02 -22.98
C ARG A 401 15.63 -12.34 -23.96
N LEU A 402 16.79 -12.92 -24.22
CA LEU A 402 17.73 -12.44 -25.23
C LEU A 402 17.16 -12.53 -26.64
N ALA A 403 16.40 -13.59 -26.95
CA ALA A 403 15.70 -13.70 -28.24
C ALA A 403 14.68 -12.56 -28.44
N ALA A 404 13.96 -12.15 -27.39
CA ALA A 404 13.09 -10.98 -27.45
C ALA A 404 13.89 -9.69 -27.75
N ALA A 405 15.09 -9.53 -27.15
CA ALA A 405 15.97 -8.40 -27.45
C ALA A 405 16.41 -8.37 -28.90
N TYR A 406 16.82 -9.52 -29.45
CA TYR A 406 17.18 -9.65 -30.90
C TYR A 406 15.99 -9.34 -31.80
N GLN A 407 14.78 -9.84 -31.46
CA GLN A 407 13.55 -9.54 -32.23
C GLN A 407 13.28 -8.03 -32.27
N LEU A 408 13.37 -7.34 -31.14
CA LEU A 408 13.16 -5.88 -31.06
C LEU A 408 14.25 -5.09 -31.79
N SER A 409 15.43 -5.69 -31.95
CA SER A 409 16.57 -5.10 -32.67
C SER A 409 16.55 -5.42 -34.18
N GLY A 410 15.48 -6.03 -34.71
CA GLY A 410 15.37 -6.42 -36.14
C GLY A 410 16.16 -7.68 -36.51
N GLN A 411 16.71 -8.41 -35.56
CA GLN A 411 17.55 -9.60 -35.79
C GLN A 411 16.75 -10.90 -35.62
N GLN A 412 15.60 -11.00 -36.32
CA GLN A 412 14.64 -12.10 -36.19
C GLN A 412 15.28 -13.49 -36.39
N ASN A 413 16.15 -13.65 -37.38
CA ASN A 413 16.81 -14.93 -37.65
C ASN A 413 17.67 -15.42 -36.48
N ILE A 414 18.35 -14.52 -35.80
CA ILE A 414 19.15 -14.84 -34.61
C ILE A 414 18.21 -15.21 -33.46
N ALA A 415 17.12 -14.44 -33.25
CA ALA A 415 16.12 -14.74 -32.24
C ALA A 415 15.54 -16.15 -32.41
N LEU A 416 15.10 -16.51 -33.61
CA LEU A 416 14.53 -17.82 -33.91
C LEU A 416 15.50 -18.97 -33.73
N LYS A 417 16.76 -18.78 -34.15
CA LYS A 417 17.83 -19.78 -33.98
C LYS A 417 18.14 -20.01 -32.49
N LEU A 418 18.11 -18.95 -31.69
CA LEU A 418 18.44 -19.04 -30.27
C LEU A 418 17.42 -19.87 -29.47
N ILE A 419 16.14 -19.86 -29.90
CA ILE A 419 15.05 -20.57 -29.20
C ILE A 419 14.64 -21.90 -29.84
N SER A 420 15.28 -22.34 -30.94
CA SER A 420 14.82 -23.45 -31.80
C SER A 420 14.54 -24.76 -31.04
N ASN A 421 15.27 -25.04 -29.95
CA ASN A 421 15.16 -26.28 -29.18
C ASN A 421 14.99 -26.02 -27.68
N LEU A 422 14.48 -24.84 -27.30
CA LEU A 422 14.31 -24.50 -25.88
C LEU A 422 12.97 -24.98 -25.33
N PRO A 423 12.94 -25.49 -24.09
CA PRO A 423 11.69 -25.79 -23.40
C PRO A 423 10.97 -24.48 -23.05
N VAL A 424 9.65 -24.56 -22.92
CA VAL A 424 8.78 -23.46 -22.42
C VAL A 424 8.46 -23.61 -20.93
N SER A 425 8.82 -24.73 -20.32
CA SER A 425 8.75 -25.01 -18.88
C SER A 425 10.16 -25.12 -18.30
N PHE A 426 10.32 -24.71 -17.05
CA PHE A 426 11.60 -24.66 -16.38
C PHE A 426 11.58 -25.54 -15.13
N ASP A 427 12.74 -26.06 -14.75
CA ASP A 427 12.87 -26.91 -13.55
C ASP A 427 12.88 -26.04 -12.27
N VAL A 428 12.11 -26.43 -11.28
CA VAL A 428 11.90 -25.70 -9.99
C VAL A 428 13.19 -25.55 -9.15
N ARG A 429 14.31 -26.11 -9.59
CA ARG A 429 15.56 -26.14 -8.82
C ARG A 429 16.30 -24.80 -8.72
N HIS A 430 15.85 -23.75 -9.39
CA HIS A 430 16.50 -22.45 -9.30
C HIS A 430 15.94 -21.67 -8.12
N LYS A 431 16.80 -21.40 -7.13
CA LYS A 431 16.52 -20.41 -6.08
C LYS A 431 16.12 -19.10 -6.76
N PRO A 432 15.10 -18.40 -6.25
CA PRO A 432 14.66 -17.13 -6.85
C PRO A 432 15.67 -16.00 -6.70
N GLY A 433 16.92 -16.19 -6.76
CA GLY A 433 18.02 -15.23 -6.66
C GLY A 433 17.60 -13.74 -6.78
N PHE A 434 18.51 -12.86 -7.10
CA PHE A 434 18.34 -11.40 -7.26
C PHE A 434 17.23 -10.95 -8.23
N THR A 435 16.48 -11.89 -8.86
CA THR A 435 15.45 -11.56 -9.85
C THR A 435 14.02 -11.58 -9.30
N PHE A 436 13.81 -11.85 -8.02
CA PHE A 436 12.52 -11.87 -7.32
C PHE A 436 11.42 -12.70 -8.04
N GLY A 437 11.81 -13.62 -8.90
CA GLY A 437 10.93 -14.35 -9.81
C GLY A 437 10.60 -15.75 -9.36
N SER A 438 9.81 -16.41 -10.21
CA SER A 438 9.39 -17.79 -10.06
C SER A 438 9.32 -18.45 -11.44
N GLU A 439 9.18 -19.78 -11.49
CA GLU A 439 8.91 -20.49 -12.74
C GLU A 439 7.74 -19.87 -13.53
N LEU A 440 6.66 -19.49 -12.83
CA LEU A 440 5.50 -18.88 -13.48
C LEU A 440 5.80 -17.50 -14.08
N ARG A 441 6.61 -16.67 -13.40
CA ARG A 441 7.11 -15.41 -13.97
C ARG A 441 7.94 -15.66 -15.24
N ASP A 442 8.81 -16.65 -15.21
CA ASP A 442 9.67 -16.97 -16.35
C ASP A 442 8.86 -17.52 -17.53
N GLN A 443 7.85 -18.36 -17.27
CA GLN A 443 6.88 -18.79 -18.28
C GLN A 443 6.10 -17.60 -18.87
N ALA A 444 5.75 -16.60 -18.06
CA ALA A 444 5.11 -15.38 -18.55
C ALA A 444 6.05 -14.55 -19.45
N MET A 445 7.35 -14.48 -19.14
CA MET A 445 8.35 -13.87 -20.00
C MET A 445 8.48 -14.61 -21.34
N VAL A 446 8.39 -15.95 -21.34
CA VAL A 446 8.36 -16.74 -22.57
C VAL A 446 7.10 -16.47 -23.39
N LEU A 447 5.93 -16.39 -22.74
CA LEU A 447 4.67 -16.04 -23.40
C LEU A 447 4.76 -14.67 -24.10
N GLU A 448 5.35 -13.69 -23.45
CA GLU A 448 5.61 -12.38 -24.05
C GLU A 448 6.54 -12.50 -25.26
N THR A 449 7.62 -13.25 -25.17
CA THR A 449 8.58 -13.47 -26.26
C THR A 449 7.93 -14.19 -27.44
N LEU A 450 7.17 -15.26 -27.22
CA LEU A 450 6.41 -15.97 -28.25
C LEU A 450 5.40 -15.05 -28.95
N THR A 451 4.77 -14.16 -28.19
CA THR A 451 3.84 -13.15 -28.72
C THR A 451 4.56 -12.15 -29.62
N LEU A 452 5.74 -11.67 -29.22
CA LEU A 452 6.59 -10.79 -30.03
C LEU A 452 7.08 -11.45 -31.32
N LEU A 453 7.40 -12.74 -31.27
CA LEU A 453 7.87 -13.54 -32.41
C LEU A 453 6.71 -14.01 -33.33
N GLY A 454 5.46 -13.76 -32.99
CA GLY A 454 4.28 -14.21 -33.74
C GLY A 454 4.03 -15.72 -33.69
N ARG A 455 4.57 -16.44 -32.70
CA ARG A 455 4.41 -17.89 -32.51
C ARG A 455 3.08 -18.22 -31.84
N ARG A 456 1.96 -17.92 -32.53
CA ARG A 456 0.59 -17.92 -31.97
C ARG A 456 0.18 -19.24 -31.31
N GLN A 457 0.46 -20.39 -31.92
CA GLN A 457 0.03 -21.69 -31.39
C GLN A 457 0.73 -22.03 -30.08
N GLN A 458 2.05 -21.86 -30.03
CA GLN A 458 2.84 -22.08 -28.80
C GLN A 458 2.44 -21.08 -27.70
N ALA A 459 2.23 -19.81 -28.08
CA ALA A 459 1.78 -18.79 -27.16
C ALA A 459 0.39 -19.12 -26.57
N ALA A 460 -0.57 -19.62 -27.36
CA ALA A 460 -1.89 -20.02 -26.88
C ALA A 460 -1.84 -21.17 -25.86
N GLN A 461 -0.99 -22.16 -26.10
CA GLN A 461 -0.79 -23.27 -25.15
C GLN A 461 -0.23 -22.78 -23.82
N LEU A 462 0.82 -21.92 -23.90
CA LEU A 462 1.43 -21.38 -22.69
C LEU A 462 0.52 -20.39 -21.94
N LEU A 463 -0.32 -19.63 -22.67
CA LEU A 463 -1.36 -18.79 -22.09
C LEU A 463 -2.27 -19.59 -21.17
N ASN A 464 -2.80 -20.73 -21.65
CA ASN A 464 -3.69 -21.57 -20.84
C ASN A 464 -2.99 -22.04 -19.56
N THR A 465 -1.75 -22.51 -19.68
CA THR A 465 -0.96 -22.95 -18.50
C THR A 465 -0.77 -21.81 -17.49
N VAL A 466 -0.41 -20.62 -17.95
CA VAL A 466 -0.18 -19.47 -17.05
C VAL A 466 -1.51 -19.01 -16.43
N ALA A 467 -2.59 -18.95 -17.20
CA ALA A 467 -3.91 -18.55 -16.71
C ALA A 467 -4.45 -19.55 -15.69
N GLU A 468 -4.36 -20.85 -15.94
CA GLU A 468 -4.78 -21.93 -15.03
C GLU A 468 -4.01 -21.85 -13.69
N LYS A 469 -2.69 -21.63 -13.73
CA LYS A 469 -1.90 -21.42 -12.51
C LYS A 469 -2.37 -20.18 -11.74
N LEU A 470 -2.61 -19.07 -12.40
CA LEU A 470 -3.15 -17.85 -11.76
C LEU A 470 -4.56 -18.06 -11.20
N ALA A 471 -5.33 -18.97 -11.80
CA ALA A 471 -6.68 -19.32 -11.37
C ALA A 471 -6.71 -19.98 -9.98
N GLN A 472 -5.66 -20.70 -9.63
CA GLN A 472 -5.57 -21.41 -8.36
C GLN A 472 -5.47 -20.44 -7.18
N ASP A 473 -5.86 -20.88 -5.98
CA ASP A 473 -5.74 -20.11 -4.74
C ASP A 473 -4.30 -20.07 -4.19
N ASN A 474 -3.33 -20.43 -5.02
CA ASN A 474 -1.92 -20.34 -4.66
C ASN A 474 -1.50 -18.88 -4.49
N TRP A 475 -0.63 -18.67 -3.53
CA TRP A 475 0.07 -17.40 -3.39
C TRP A 475 1.15 -17.28 -4.47
N TYR A 476 1.28 -16.08 -5.03
CA TYR A 476 2.36 -15.72 -5.94
C TYR A 476 2.95 -14.38 -5.51
N SER A 477 4.24 -14.17 -5.74
CA SER A 477 4.87 -12.86 -5.50
C SER A 477 4.21 -11.77 -6.35
N THR A 478 4.39 -10.52 -5.93
CA THR A 478 3.91 -9.34 -6.68
C THR A 478 4.40 -9.35 -8.12
N GLN A 479 5.68 -9.60 -8.35
CA GLN A 479 6.25 -9.66 -9.69
C GLN A 479 5.70 -10.82 -10.53
N THR A 480 5.57 -12.01 -9.96
CA THR A 480 5.01 -13.18 -10.64
C THR A 480 3.59 -12.89 -11.11
N THR A 481 2.78 -12.33 -10.23
CA THR A 481 1.39 -11.95 -10.53
C THR A 481 1.33 -10.87 -11.61
N ALA A 482 2.09 -9.79 -11.45
CA ALA A 482 2.10 -8.67 -12.37
C ALA A 482 2.56 -9.07 -13.77
N TYR A 483 3.69 -9.76 -13.86
CA TYR A 483 4.27 -10.15 -15.14
C TYR A 483 3.38 -11.14 -15.91
N SER A 484 2.73 -12.06 -15.19
CA SER A 484 1.76 -12.98 -15.78
C SER A 484 0.57 -12.23 -16.39
N LEU A 485 0.01 -11.26 -15.67
CA LEU A 485 -1.10 -10.43 -16.19
C LEU A 485 -0.67 -9.61 -17.42
N ILE A 486 0.53 -9.03 -17.40
CA ILE A 486 1.08 -8.26 -18.52
C ILE A 486 1.23 -9.14 -19.77
N ALA A 487 1.84 -10.32 -19.62
CA ALA A 487 2.07 -11.23 -20.74
C ALA A 487 0.76 -11.74 -21.36
N ILE A 488 -0.23 -12.10 -20.52
CA ILE A 488 -1.57 -12.49 -20.98
C ILE A 488 -2.26 -11.34 -21.70
N ALA A 489 -2.24 -10.14 -21.13
CA ALA A 489 -2.86 -8.97 -21.75
C ALA A 489 -2.27 -8.65 -23.12
N ARG A 490 -0.95 -8.70 -23.26
CA ARG A 490 -0.27 -8.48 -24.55
C ARG A 490 -0.62 -9.53 -25.59
N TYR A 491 -0.72 -10.80 -25.17
CA TYR A 491 -1.20 -11.86 -26.09
C TYR A 491 -2.63 -11.57 -26.54
N CYS A 492 -3.53 -11.27 -25.64
CA CYS A 492 -4.93 -10.96 -25.91
C CYS A 492 -5.08 -9.73 -26.81
N GLY A 493 -4.36 -8.67 -26.55
CA GLY A 493 -4.35 -7.45 -27.37
C GLY A 493 -3.94 -7.68 -28.83
N LYS A 494 -3.07 -8.66 -29.09
CA LYS A 494 -2.65 -9.06 -30.44
C LYS A 494 -3.56 -10.10 -31.12
N ASN A 495 -4.49 -10.71 -30.39
CA ASN A 495 -5.37 -11.77 -30.89
C ASN A 495 -6.86 -11.52 -30.54
N PRO A 496 -7.46 -10.40 -30.97
CA PRO A 496 -8.80 -10.00 -30.52
C PRO A 496 -9.93 -10.94 -30.95
N SER A 497 -9.71 -11.79 -31.98
CA SER A 497 -10.72 -12.71 -32.53
C SER A 497 -11.10 -13.86 -31.56
N GLY A 498 -10.34 -14.12 -30.52
CA GLY A 498 -10.63 -15.15 -29.48
C GLY A 498 -11.54 -14.69 -28.34
N ALA A 499 -11.96 -13.44 -28.35
CA ALA A 499 -12.53 -12.76 -27.17
C ALA A 499 -14.07 -12.81 -27.04
N LYS A 500 -14.81 -13.59 -27.86
CA LYS A 500 -16.28 -13.49 -27.90
C LYS A 500 -16.97 -14.17 -26.72
N ILE A 501 -17.69 -13.37 -25.90
CA ILE A 501 -18.53 -13.85 -24.79
C ILE A 501 -19.99 -13.53 -25.12
N ILE A 502 -20.85 -14.56 -25.17
CA ILE A 502 -22.30 -14.40 -25.31
C ILE A 502 -22.97 -15.16 -24.15
N ALA A 503 -23.57 -14.42 -23.24
CA ALA A 503 -24.20 -14.99 -22.06
C ALA A 503 -25.38 -14.13 -21.58
N LYS A 504 -26.25 -14.73 -20.76
CA LYS A 504 -27.35 -14.06 -20.06
C LYS A 504 -27.17 -14.28 -18.57
N SER A 505 -27.06 -13.22 -17.78
CA SER A 505 -27.03 -13.30 -16.32
C SER A 505 -28.32 -12.73 -15.73
N VAL A 506 -28.80 -13.33 -14.64
CA VAL A 506 -29.91 -12.81 -13.85
C VAL A 506 -29.41 -12.66 -12.43
N ILE A 507 -29.44 -11.43 -11.91
CA ILE A 507 -29.00 -11.10 -10.55
C ILE A 507 -30.19 -10.49 -9.82
N ASN A 508 -30.72 -11.15 -8.79
CA ASN A 508 -31.90 -10.75 -8.04
C ASN A 508 -33.10 -10.43 -8.97
N GLY A 509 -33.33 -11.26 -9.97
CA GLY A 509 -34.41 -11.07 -10.95
C GLY A 509 -34.13 -10.06 -12.07
N LYS A 510 -33.04 -9.28 -11.98
CA LYS A 510 -32.64 -8.35 -13.04
C LYS A 510 -31.81 -9.07 -14.10
N THR A 511 -32.29 -9.08 -15.34
CA THR A 511 -31.60 -9.67 -16.48
C THR A 511 -30.52 -8.74 -17.03
N ILE A 512 -29.34 -9.28 -17.30
CA ILE A 512 -28.20 -8.64 -17.97
C ILE A 512 -27.80 -9.50 -19.15
N ASN A 513 -27.99 -8.99 -20.36
CA ASN A 513 -27.51 -9.64 -21.60
C ASN A 513 -26.05 -9.22 -21.81
N ILE A 514 -25.19 -10.21 -22.02
CA ILE A 514 -23.76 -10.03 -22.20
C ILE A 514 -23.40 -10.44 -23.62
N ASN A 515 -22.91 -9.46 -24.39
CA ASN A 515 -22.32 -9.67 -25.70
C ASN A 515 -21.04 -8.83 -25.75
N SER A 516 -19.90 -9.45 -25.51
CA SER A 516 -18.62 -8.78 -25.40
C SER A 516 -17.58 -9.36 -26.35
N ASN A 517 -16.75 -8.49 -26.90
CA ASN A 517 -15.58 -8.83 -27.69
C ASN A 517 -14.29 -8.76 -26.85
N SER A 518 -14.40 -8.68 -25.53
CA SER A 518 -13.28 -8.76 -24.59
C SER A 518 -13.15 -10.17 -24.03
N TYR A 519 -11.93 -10.56 -23.69
CA TYR A 519 -11.64 -11.88 -23.10
C TYR A 519 -12.28 -12.09 -21.73
N ILE A 520 -12.46 -11.01 -20.97
CA ILE A 520 -13.04 -11.03 -19.63
C ILE A 520 -14.14 -9.98 -19.56
N ARG A 521 -15.27 -10.36 -18.99
CA ARG A 521 -16.37 -9.48 -18.64
C ARG A 521 -16.63 -9.59 -17.14
N GLN A 522 -16.64 -8.45 -16.46
CA GLN A 522 -16.98 -8.38 -15.03
C GLN A 522 -18.34 -7.72 -14.85
N VAL A 523 -19.20 -8.36 -14.05
CA VAL A 523 -20.52 -7.85 -13.69
C VAL A 523 -20.53 -7.63 -12.19
N PRO A 524 -20.64 -6.39 -11.71
CA PRO A 524 -20.73 -6.10 -10.27
C PRO A 524 -22.00 -6.70 -9.66
N VAL A 525 -21.87 -7.31 -8.49
CA VAL A 525 -22.98 -7.84 -7.69
C VAL A 525 -23.03 -7.04 -6.39
N ASN A 526 -24.17 -6.38 -6.15
CA ASN A 526 -24.35 -5.61 -4.92
C ASN A 526 -24.69 -6.54 -3.76
N VAL A 527 -23.76 -6.76 -2.84
CA VAL A 527 -23.90 -7.65 -1.68
C VAL A 527 -24.28 -6.93 -0.37
N GLN A 528 -24.48 -5.59 -0.40
CA GLN A 528 -24.78 -4.81 0.80
C GLN A 528 -26.16 -5.13 1.42
N ASN A 529 -27.09 -5.70 0.64
CA ASN A 529 -28.45 -5.96 1.05
C ASN A 529 -28.74 -7.45 1.35
N GLY A 530 -27.75 -8.21 1.79
CA GLY A 530 -27.88 -9.63 2.14
C GLY A 530 -27.54 -10.59 1.00
N ASN A 531 -28.19 -11.76 0.96
CA ASN A 531 -27.93 -12.79 -0.04
C ASN A 531 -28.48 -12.41 -1.42
N ASN A 532 -27.66 -12.56 -2.44
CA ASN A 532 -28.00 -12.24 -3.81
C ASN A 532 -27.97 -13.50 -4.67
N ASN A 533 -29.11 -13.85 -5.25
CA ASN A 533 -29.23 -14.99 -6.18
C ASN A 533 -28.71 -14.60 -7.55
N ILE A 534 -27.84 -15.42 -8.09
CA ILE A 534 -27.21 -15.24 -9.39
C ILE A 534 -27.49 -16.47 -10.24
N SER A 535 -27.95 -16.25 -11.47
CA SER A 535 -28.01 -17.26 -12.52
C SER A 535 -27.24 -16.75 -13.73
N ILE A 536 -26.54 -17.63 -14.44
CA ILE A 536 -25.86 -17.32 -15.70
C ILE A 536 -26.03 -18.47 -16.68
N SER A 537 -26.48 -18.15 -17.92
CA SER A 537 -26.62 -19.07 -19.03
C SER A 537 -25.62 -18.74 -20.16
N ASN A 538 -24.92 -19.75 -20.67
CA ASN A 538 -23.99 -19.60 -21.78
C ASN A 538 -24.74 -19.74 -23.12
N ASN A 539 -24.91 -18.66 -23.86
CA ASN A 539 -25.60 -18.60 -25.14
C ASN A 539 -24.61 -18.57 -26.32
N GLY A 540 -23.30 -18.70 -26.04
CA GLY A 540 -22.24 -18.79 -27.04
C GLY A 540 -21.89 -20.23 -27.44
N ASN A 541 -20.85 -20.36 -28.27
CA ASN A 541 -20.38 -21.66 -28.79
C ASN A 541 -19.09 -22.15 -28.07
N ASN A 542 -18.50 -21.32 -27.20
CA ASN A 542 -17.26 -21.62 -26.44
C ASN A 542 -17.61 -21.90 -24.99
N THR A 543 -16.86 -22.77 -24.33
CA THR A 543 -16.88 -22.88 -22.87
C THR A 543 -16.56 -21.54 -22.24
N LEU A 544 -17.36 -21.11 -21.27
CA LEU A 544 -17.11 -19.92 -20.48
C LEU A 544 -16.61 -20.33 -19.08
N TYR A 545 -15.61 -19.61 -18.60
CA TYR A 545 -15.09 -19.77 -17.25
C TYR A 545 -15.71 -18.71 -16.35
N ILE A 546 -16.49 -19.17 -15.38
CA ILE A 546 -17.25 -18.31 -14.47
C ILE A 546 -16.55 -18.28 -13.11
N ARG A 547 -16.50 -17.10 -12.47
CA ARG A 547 -16.09 -16.94 -11.09
C ARG A 547 -16.99 -15.95 -10.38
N LEU A 548 -17.53 -16.37 -9.26
CA LEU A 548 -18.12 -15.46 -8.29
C LEU A 548 -17.05 -15.15 -7.25
N ILE A 549 -16.62 -13.91 -7.23
CA ILE A 549 -15.54 -13.41 -6.35
C ILE A 549 -16.19 -12.46 -5.35
N THR A 550 -16.13 -12.78 -4.06
CA THR A 550 -16.60 -11.91 -2.99
C THR A 550 -15.45 -11.62 -2.04
N GLN A 551 -15.20 -10.35 -1.80
CA GLN A 551 -14.16 -9.85 -0.92
C GLN A 551 -14.78 -9.01 0.20
N GLY A 552 -14.18 -9.04 1.40
CA GLY A 552 -14.60 -8.19 2.52
C GLY A 552 -13.60 -8.25 3.67
N GLN A 553 -13.75 -7.34 4.63
CA GLN A 553 -12.93 -7.31 5.84
C GLN A 553 -13.69 -7.97 7.01
N PRO A 554 -13.15 -9.04 7.62
CA PRO A 554 -13.71 -9.63 8.83
C PRO A 554 -13.87 -8.61 9.95
N LEU A 555 -14.83 -8.80 10.85
CA LEU A 555 -15.02 -7.93 12.01
C LEU A 555 -13.82 -8.00 12.96
N SER A 556 -13.59 -6.93 13.72
CA SER A 556 -12.59 -6.93 14.78
C SER A 556 -12.91 -8.02 15.81
N GLY A 557 -11.97 -8.92 16.07
CA GLY A 557 -12.15 -10.07 16.97
C GLY A 557 -12.59 -11.36 16.30
N ASP A 558 -12.90 -11.36 14.99
CA ASP A 558 -13.12 -12.61 14.26
C ASP A 558 -11.84 -13.45 14.20
N SER A 559 -12.01 -14.77 14.34
CA SER A 559 -10.91 -15.72 14.16
C SER A 559 -10.48 -15.77 12.69
N LEU A 560 -9.30 -15.27 12.39
CA LEU A 560 -8.71 -15.38 11.06
C LEU A 560 -8.02 -16.74 10.91
N LYS A 561 -8.22 -17.38 9.76
CA LYS A 561 -7.39 -18.53 9.37
C LYS A 561 -6.01 -18.00 8.99
N ILE A 562 -5.05 -18.19 9.87
CA ILE A 562 -3.68 -17.73 9.67
C ILE A 562 -2.83 -18.89 9.19
N ASN A 563 -2.13 -18.72 8.07
CA ASN A 563 -1.08 -19.65 7.67
C ASN A 563 0.12 -19.44 8.60
N ASN A 564 0.36 -20.42 9.42
CA ASN A 564 1.50 -20.45 10.32
C ASN A 564 2.31 -21.72 10.03
N ASN A 565 3.57 -21.56 9.67
CA ASN A 565 4.47 -22.69 9.39
C ASN A 565 5.67 -22.71 10.36
N PRO A 566 5.45 -23.16 11.60
CA PRO A 566 6.50 -23.13 12.63
C PRO A 566 7.70 -24.03 12.29
N SER A 567 7.57 -24.92 11.31
CA SER A 567 8.69 -25.71 10.84
C SER A 567 9.69 -24.93 9.99
N LEU A 568 9.27 -23.79 9.43
CA LEU A 568 10.11 -22.93 8.58
C LEU A 568 10.49 -21.62 9.27
N ILE A 569 9.57 -21.03 10.06
CA ILE A 569 9.83 -19.77 10.77
C ILE A 569 9.05 -19.75 12.08
N VAL A 570 9.69 -19.37 13.17
CA VAL A 570 9.07 -19.29 14.50
C VAL A 570 9.05 -17.84 14.95
N MET A 571 7.89 -17.33 15.38
CA MET A 571 7.73 -15.98 15.90
C MET A 571 7.14 -16.02 17.31
N ASN A 572 7.78 -15.31 18.25
CA ASN A 572 7.33 -15.12 19.62
C ASN A 572 7.17 -13.65 19.92
N ILE A 573 6.06 -13.28 20.55
CA ILE A 573 5.75 -11.90 20.95
C ILE A 573 5.58 -11.88 22.47
N ASN A 574 6.33 -11.02 23.14
CA ASN A 574 6.24 -10.80 24.55
C ASN A 574 6.18 -9.30 24.83
N PHE A 575 5.47 -8.93 25.88
CA PHE A 575 5.47 -7.56 26.39
C PHE A 575 6.22 -7.53 27.71
N MET A 576 6.94 -6.44 27.96
CA MET A 576 7.76 -6.30 29.16
C MET A 576 7.80 -4.86 29.63
N ASN A 577 8.00 -4.67 30.90
CA ASN A 577 8.30 -3.37 31.49
C ASN A 577 9.68 -2.88 31.05
N GLN A 578 9.99 -1.61 31.30
CA GLN A 578 11.29 -1.02 30.97
C GLN A 578 12.48 -1.71 31.68
N ASN A 579 12.23 -2.37 32.82
CA ASN A 579 13.23 -3.16 33.57
C ASN A 579 13.40 -4.60 33.04
N GLY A 580 12.67 -5.01 31.98
CA GLY A 580 12.74 -6.34 31.37
C GLY A 580 11.83 -7.38 31.98
N SER A 581 11.08 -7.09 33.06
CA SER A 581 10.10 -8.02 33.62
C SER A 581 8.90 -8.21 32.67
N SER A 582 8.34 -9.41 32.61
CA SER A 582 7.16 -9.72 31.79
C SER A 582 5.97 -8.86 32.20
N LEU A 583 5.19 -8.41 31.23
CA LEU A 583 3.99 -7.59 31.41
C LEU A 583 2.80 -8.23 30.71
N GLU A 584 1.73 -8.46 31.47
CA GLU A 584 0.44 -8.84 30.92
C GLU A 584 -0.29 -7.59 30.41
N VAL A 585 -0.66 -7.60 29.12
CA VAL A 585 -1.23 -6.43 28.43
C VAL A 585 -2.74 -6.53 28.21
N ASN A 586 -3.40 -7.60 28.72
CA ASN A 586 -4.87 -7.72 28.59
C ASN A 586 -5.58 -6.57 29.30
N LYS A 587 -5.03 -6.13 30.47
CA LYS A 587 -5.39 -4.89 31.15
C LYS A 587 -4.12 -4.18 31.57
N ILE A 588 -3.98 -2.90 31.22
CA ILE A 588 -2.80 -2.10 31.49
C ILE A 588 -3.23 -0.73 32.03
N LEU A 589 -2.47 -0.17 32.98
CA LEU A 589 -2.71 1.17 33.51
C LEU A 589 -2.39 2.24 32.47
N GLN A 590 -3.23 3.27 32.41
CA GLN A 590 -2.96 4.46 31.61
C GLN A 590 -1.64 5.11 32.04
N GLY A 591 -0.84 5.56 31.07
CA GLY A 591 0.46 6.18 31.27
C GLY A 591 1.60 5.18 31.46
N THR A 592 1.34 3.86 31.43
CA THR A 592 2.40 2.85 31.50
C THR A 592 3.23 2.85 30.24
N ASP A 593 4.55 3.04 30.40
CA ASP A 593 5.53 2.82 29.34
C ASP A 593 6.00 1.37 29.38
N PHE A 594 6.00 0.71 28.23
CA PHE A 594 6.37 -0.69 28.11
C PHE A 594 6.95 -1.01 26.72
N ILE A 595 7.38 -2.24 26.53
CA ILE A 595 8.11 -2.66 25.34
C ILE A 595 7.45 -3.90 24.75
N ALA A 596 7.14 -3.85 23.45
CA ALA A 596 6.84 -5.05 22.67
C ALA A 596 8.15 -5.65 22.14
N LYS A 597 8.43 -6.91 22.53
CA LYS A 597 9.56 -7.71 22.08
C LYS A 597 9.07 -8.77 21.12
N VAL A 598 9.54 -8.74 19.88
CA VAL A 598 9.28 -9.79 18.89
C VAL A 598 10.57 -10.48 18.54
N SER A 599 10.62 -11.80 18.72
CA SER A 599 11.74 -12.65 18.32
C SER A 599 11.34 -13.57 17.18
N ILE A 600 12.15 -13.61 16.13
CA ILE A 600 11.90 -14.40 14.93
C ILE A 600 13.10 -15.29 14.67
N THR A 601 12.84 -16.60 14.53
CA THR A 601 13.88 -17.63 14.39
C THR A 601 13.71 -18.38 13.06
N ASN A 602 14.79 -18.56 12.33
CA ASN A 602 14.91 -19.51 11.23
C ASN A 602 15.37 -20.86 11.77
N PRO A 603 14.55 -21.92 11.75
CA PRO A 603 14.94 -23.25 12.26
C PRO A 603 16.00 -23.98 11.40
N GLY A 604 16.47 -23.38 10.29
CA GLY A 604 17.54 -23.93 9.47
C GLY A 604 17.12 -24.99 8.42
N LYS A 605 15.82 -25.16 8.14
CA LYS A 605 15.38 -26.20 7.20
C LYS A 605 15.55 -25.89 5.72
N ARG A 606 15.63 -24.61 5.36
CA ARG A 606 15.77 -24.14 3.96
C ARG A 606 16.93 -23.16 3.77
N GLY A 607 17.89 -23.13 4.68
CA GLY A 607 19.04 -22.23 4.63
C GLY A 607 18.67 -20.79 4.94
N HIS A 608 19.31 -19.85 4.25
CA HIS A 608 19.11 -18.41 4.41
C HIS A 608 17.74 -17.94 3.86
N TYR A 609 17.05 -17.05 4.58
CA TYR A 609 15.81 -16.41 4.15
C TYR A 609 16.06 -14.95 3.84
N GLU A 610 15.67 -14.53 2.66
CA GLU A 610 15.79 -13.13 2.20
C GLU A 610 14.46 -12.41 2.25
N ASN A 611 14.51 -11.10 2.46
CA ASN A 611 13.36 -10.21 2.37
C ASN A 611 12.19 -10.62 3.28
N ILE A 612 12.45 -10.85 4.56
CA ILE A 612 11.40 -11.06 5.55
C ILE A 612 10.77 -9.70 5.89
N ALA A 613 9.44 -9.66 5.86
CA ALA A 613 8.65 -8.51 6.31
C ALA A 613 7.93 -8.84 7.61
N LEU A 614 8.23 -8.11 8.67
CA LEU A 614 7.52 -8.14 9.95
C LEU A 614 6.54 -6.97 10.00
N ASN A 615 5.26 -7.26 10.18
CA ASN A 615 4.19 -6.29 10.33
C ASN A 615 3.63 -6.36 11.77
N GLN A 616 3.84 -5.28 12.53
CA GLN A 616 3.35 -5.10 13.89
C GLN A 616 2.33 -3.95 13.91
N ILE A 617 1.06 -4.26 14.17
CA ILE A 617 -0.01 -3.26 14.34
C ILE A 617 -0.39 -3.25 15.81
N PHE A 618 -0.44 -2.06 16.41
CA PHE A 618 -0.72 -1.89 17.83
C PHE A 618 -2.15 -1.37 18.05
N PRO A 619 -2.73 -1.64 19.26
CA PRO A 619 -4.03 -1.11 19.64
C PRO A 619 -4.10 0.41 19.52
N SER A 620 -5.25 0.92 19.11
CA SER A 620 -5.48 2.37 18.95
C SER A 620 -5.27 3.17 20.25
N GLY A 621 -5.42 2.52 21.41
CA GLY A 621 -5.20 3.12 22.72
C GLY A 621 -3.74 3.24 23.13
N TRP A 622 -2.80 2.72 22.36
CA TRP A 622 -1.36 2.78 22.63
C TRP A 622 -0.67 3.74 21.64
N GLU A 623 0.36 4.41 22.12
CA GLU A 623 1.22 5.26 21.30
C GLU A 623 2.58 4.60 21.11
N ILE A 624 3.08 4.65 19.86
CA ILE A 624 4.43 4.20 19.53
C ILE A 624 5.40 5.33 19.83
N LEU A 625 6.35 5.06 20.74
CA LEU A 625 7.41 6.01 21.08
C LEU A 625 8.56 5.85 20.09
N ASN A 626 8.70 6.80 19.16
CA ASN A 626 9.76 6.74 18.15
C ASN A 626 11.08 7.32 18.72
N ALA A 627 11.97 6.45 19.19
CA ALA A 627 13.27 6.83 19.74
C ALA A 627 14.16 7.62 18.76
N ARG A 628 13.96 7.44 17.44
CA ARG A 628 14.69 8.23 16.42
C ARG A 628 14.36 9.73 16.45
N MET A 629 13.16 10.10 16.89
CA MET A 629 12.75 11.50 16.99
C MET A 629 13.17 12.15 18.30
N THR A 630 13.45 11.37 19.33
CA THR A 630 13.80 11.86 20.67
C THR A 630 15.32 11.91 20.92
N GLY A 631 16.14 11.41 19.97
CA GLY A 631 17.60 11.40 20.08
C GLY A 631 18.15 10.47 21.18
N GLY A 632 17.31 9.62 21.79
CA GLY A 632 17.69 8.65 22.81
C GLY A 632 17.96 7.27 22.21
N GLU A 633 19.07 6.63 22.59
CA GLU A 633 19.20 5.19 22.42
C GLU A 633 18.18 4.51 23.33
N GLY A 634 17.31 3.64 22.76
CA GLY A 634 16.39 2.83 23.56
C GLY A 634 17.16 1.92 24.52
N VAL A 635 16.56 1.60 25.68
CA VAL A 635 17.15 0.72 26.71
C VAL A 635 17.55 -0.65 26.11
N TYR A 636 16.87 -1.10 25.05
CA TYR A 636 17.12 -2.36 24.36
C TYR A 636 17.46 -2.13 22.89
N LYS A 637 18.54 -2.75 22.43
CA LYS A 637 19.01 -2.66 21.06
C LYS A 637 18.36 -3.75 20.21
N SER A 638 17.64 -3.34 19.16
CA SER A 638 17.11 -4.26 18.14
C SER A 638 18.22 -4.87 17.29
N SER A 639 17.97 -6.08 16.77
CA SER A 639 18.82 -6.69 15.73
C SER A 639 18.88 -5.80 14.48
N TYR A 640 19.86 -6.05 13.63
CA TYR A 640 19.99 -5.35 12.35
C TYR A 640 18.73 -5.55 11.49
N PHE A 641 18.35 -4.52 10.75
CA PHE A 641 17.30 -4.54 9.75
C PHE A 641 17.70 -3.73 8.52
N THR A 642 17.28 -4.15 7.36
CA THR A 642 17.55 -3.46 6.10
C THR A 642 16.75 -2.15 6.00
N TYR A 643 15.48 -2.18 6.43
CA TYR A 643 14.59 -1.02 6.41
C TYR A 643 13.53 -1.13 7.51
N GLN A 644 13.12 0.01 8.06
CA GLN A 644 12.02 0.08 9.02
C GLN A 644 11.17 1.31 8.77
N ASP A 645 9.85 1.11 8.67
CA ASP A 645 8.83 2.15 8.54
C ASP A 645 7.98 2.19 9.81
N VAL A 646 8.04 3.33 10.52
CA VAL A 646 7.29 3.56 11.77
C VAL A 646 6.16 4.54 11.47
N ARG A 647 4.92 4.11 11.72
CA ARG A 647 3.70 4.90 11.52
C ARG A 647 2.96 5.12 12.83
N ASP A 648 1.83 5.80 12.76
CA ASP A 648 1.02 6.15 13.94
C ASP A 648 0.58 4.94 14.79
N ASP A 649 0.24 3.83 14.14
CA ASP A 649 -0.35 2.64 14.76
C ASP A 649 0.41 1.34 14.46
N ARG A 650 1.50 1.41 13.67
CA ARG A 650 2.19 0.21 13.20
C ARG A 650 3.66 0.43 12.89
N VAL A 651 4.40 -0.69 12.90
CA VAL A 651 5.80 -0.73 12.49
C VAL A 651 5.98 -1.87 11.50
N TYR A 652 6.58 -1.57 10.36
CA TYR A 652 7.07 -2.54 9.39
C TYR A 652 8.58 -2.65 9.51
N THR A 653 9.11 -3.88 9.63
CA THR A 653 10.55 -4.12 9.71
C THR A 653 10.94 -5.15 8.65
N TYR A 654 11.96 -4.84 7.86
CA TYR A 654 12.45 -5.66 6.74
C TYR A 654 13.88 -6.10 7.02
N PHE A 655 14.14 -7.40 6.87
CA PHE A 655 15.40 -8.02 7.23
C PHE A 655 15.60 -9.36 6.53
N ASP A 656 16.82 -9.85 6.53
CA ASP A 656 17.17 -11.20 6.13
C ASP A 656 17.45 -12.05 7.38
N LEU A 657 17.37 -13.38 7.25
CA LEU A 657 17.47 -14.27 8.38
C LEU A 657 18.31 -15.49 8.02
N ASN A 658 19.53 -15.59 8.58
CA ASN A 658 20.42 -16.70 8.31
C ASN A 658 19.90 -18.01 8.91
N GLU A 659 20.45 -19.11 8.46
CA GLU A 659 20.15 -20.46 9.00
C GLU A 659 20.47 -20.53 10.49
N GLY A 660 19.52 -20.96 11.31
CA GLY A 660 19.65 -21.06 12.76
C GLY A 660 19.62 -19.72 13.51
N GLU A 661 19.52 -18.59 12.81
CA GLU A 661 19.55 -17.27 13.42
C GLU A 661 18.22 -16.91 14.09
N THR A 662 18.32 -16.16 15.20
CA THR A 662 17.21 -15.47 15.85
C THR A 662 17.48 -13.98 15.88
N VAL A 663 16.58 -13.20 15.28
CA VAL A 663 16.56 -11.74 15.38
C VAL A 663 15.50 -11.28 16.39
N THR A 664 15.76 -10.16 17.05
CA THR A 664 14.83 -9.59 18.04
C THR A 664 14.64 -8.11 17.80
N TYR A 665 13.38 -7.65 17.79
CA TYR A 665 13.01 -6.25 17.62
C TYR A 665 12.23 -5.76 18.82
N TYR A 666 12.53 -4.54 19.25
CA TYR A 666 11.94 -3.88 20.40
C TYR A 666 11.23 -2.61 19.96
N ILE A 667 9.96 -2.47 20.32
CA ILE A 667 9.17 -1.27 20.07
C ILE A 667 8.69 -0.72 21.39
N GLN A 668 9.04 0.54 21.67
CA GLN A 668 8.60 1.24 22.87
C GLN A 668 7.17 1.76 22.69
N LEU A 669 6.34 1.54 23.68
CA LEU A 669 4.91 1.82 23.67
C LEU A 669 4.50 2.53 24.96
N ASN A 670 3.45 3.36 24.87
CA ASN A 670 2.77 3.96 26.00
C ASN A 670 1.26 3.64 25.94
N ALA A 671 0.68 3.22 27.06
CA ALA A 671 -0.76 3.02 27.18
C ALA A 671 -1.46 4.37 27.40
N ALA A 672 -1.76 5.10 26.31
CA ALA A 672 -2.11 6.52 26.35
C ALA A 672 -3.58 6.80 26.64
N TYR A 673 -4.52 6.00 26.09
CA TYR A 673 -5.93 6.33 26.09
C TYR A 673 -6.77 5.27 26.81
N LEU A 674 -7.60 5.69 27.77
CA LEU A 674 -8.54 4.80 28.47
C LEU A 674 -9.57 4.22 27.52
N GLY A 675 -9.80 2.91 27.62
CA GLY A 675 -10.78 2.23 26.77
C GLY A 675 -10.48 0.77 26.48
N ARG A 676 -11.27 0.17 25.60
CA ARG A 676 -11.11 -1.21 25.15
C ARG A 676 -10.81 -1.21 23.65
N TYR A 677 -9.71 -1.80 23.28
CA TYR A 677 -9.12 -1.75 21.93
C TYR A 677 -8.83 -3.13 21.39
N PHE A 678 -8.91 -3.27 20.08
CA PHE A 678 -8.49 -4.49 19.42
C PHE A 678 -7.00 -4.41 19.08
N MET A 679 -6.21 -5.33 19.63
CA MET A 679 -4.81 -5.55 19.22
C MET A 679 -4.81 -6.49 18.02
N PRO A 680 -4.49 -6.01 16.82
CA PRO A 680 -4.46 -6.86 15.63
C PRO A 680 -3.40 -7.95 15.72
N GLY A 681 -3.50 -8.94 14.82
CA GLY A 681 -2.47 -9.97 14.70
C GLY A 681 -1.15 -9.39 14.19
N THR A 682 -0.05 -9.99 14.62
CA THR A 682 1.30 -9.69 14.10
C THR A 682 1.69 -10.77 13.09
N TYR A 683 2.29 -10.36 11.98
CA TYR A 683 2.64 -11.22 10.86
C TYR A 683 4.10 -11.04 10.48
N ALA A 684 4.80 -12.16 10.24
CA ALA A 684 6.11 -12.18 9.62
C ALA A 684 6.10 -13.15 8.44
N ALA A 685 6.55 -12.72 7.27
CA ALA A 685 6.60 -13.59 6.10
C ALA A 685 7.73 -13.17 5.15
N ALA A 686 8.30 -14.14 4.44
CA ALA A 686 9.15 -13.83 3.31
C ALA A 686 8.30 -13.23 2.17
N MET A 687 8.72 -12.08 1.66
CA MET A 687 7.95 -11.32 0.65
C MET A 687 7.80 -12.09 -0.67
N TYR A 688 8.62 -13.12 -0.90
CA TYR A 688 8.68 -13.87 -2.16
C TYR A 688 8.51 -15.38 -1.98
N ASP A 689 8.33 -15.89 -0.74
CA ASP A 689 7.98 -17.29 -0.44
C ASP A 689 6.96 -17.37 0.71
N ASN A 690 5.69 -17.50 0.38
CA ASN A 690 4.60 -17.55 1.36
C ASN A 690 4.59 -18.81 2.27
N ASN A 691 5.40 -19.82 1.97
CA ASN A 691 5.57 -20.95 2.88
C ASN A 691 6.35 -20.56 4.13
N ILE A 692 7.17 -19.52 4.03
CA ILE A 692 7.92 -18.96 5.15
C ILE A 692 7.08 -17.84 5.77
N SER A 693 6.15 -18.22 6.64
CA SER A 693 5.26 -17.29 7.30
C SER A 693 4.94 -17.73 8.73
N ALA A 694 4.89 -16.75 9.63
CA ALA A 694 4.48 -16.88 11.01
C ALA A 694 3.48 -15.79 11.39
N ALA A 695 2.53 -16.13 12.24
CA ALA A 695 1.53 -15.18 12.67
C ALA A 695 1.06 -15.46 14.10
N VAL A 696 0.68 -14.41 14.79
CA VAL A 696 0.04 -14.46 16.11
C VAL A 696 -1.30 -13.76 15.99
N ASN A 697 -2.37 -14.41 16.44
CA ASN A 697 -3.72 -13.86 16.41
C ASN A 697 -3.86 -12.58 17.24
N GLY A 698 -4.74 -11.69 16.79
CA GLY A 698 -5.15 -10.52 17.54
C GLY A 698 -6.01 -10.86 18.76
N LYS A 699 -6.10 -9.93 19.69
CA LYS A 699 -6.93 -10.03 20.91
C LYS A 699 -7.44 -8.66 21.36
N TRP A 700 -8.49 -8.64 22.16
CA TRP A 700 -8.94 -7.43 22.83
C TRP A 700 -8.05 -7.12 24.03
N VAL A 701 -7.73 -5.84 24.22
CA VAL A 701 -6.96 -5.30 25.34
C VAL A 701 -7.68 -4.09 25.94
N GLU A 702 -7.39 -3.79 27.19
CA GLU A 702 -8.04 -2.69 27.92
C GLU A 702 -6.98 -1.79 28.58
N VAL A 703 -7.13 -0.48 28.41
CA VAL A 703 -6.37 0.53 29.16
C VAL A 703 -7.26 1.10 30.24
N THR A 704 -6.85 0.96 31.50
CA THR A 704 -7.66 1.30 32.67
C THR A 704 -7.00 2.38 33.53
N ASN A 705 -7.77 3.00 34.41
CA ASN A 705 -7.26 3.91 35.45
C ASN A 705 -7.22 3.26 36.85
N GLN A 706 -7.54 1.98 36.94
CA GLN A 706 -7.50 1.19 38.18
C GLN A 706 -6.45 0.09 38.05
N VAL A 707 -5.78 -0.22 39.16
CA VAL A 707 -4.85 -1.35 39.25
C VAL A 707 -5.65 -2.62 38.96
N PRO A 708 -5.18 -3.49 38.05
CA PRO A 708 -5.86 -4.75 37.69
C PRO A 708 -6.05 -5.67 38.91
#